data_800768ed8b4330427557a8cd26ff9991
#
_entry.id   800768ed8b4330427557a8cd26ff9991
#
_cell.length_a   1.000
_cell.length_b   1.000
_cell.length_c   1.000
_cell.angle_alpha   90.00
_cell.angle_beta   90.00
_cell.angle_gamma   90.00
#
_symmetry.space_group_name_H-M   'P 1'
#
loop_
_entity.id
_entity.type
_entity.pdbx_description
1 polymer ?
#
loop_
_entity_poly.entity_id
_entity_poly.type
_entity_poly.pdbx_seq_one_letter_code
_entity_poly.pdbx_strand_id
1 'polypeptide(L)'
;MRLTHLSIYQISKDGVFDNVNSYKELNDSIKKYGESKGTPGSDEYNNAVGNSFEIFTQFFCLKYGNHPLLGIKNITDTSDDSFNVGYDFTFIDFSDKPGQIQSKWRGNPNHQFTISELATNSAIAADMNIDKDNNILFTNLDDVEELFHYTYKTARNRRRVFGKNSQEESILRDPNFWNDFRNCIKDSSKNSFEDPYTPRDIQDWMLNGINKDGVVYEGAESVLGGKYTKGRFEASTGAGKTLCQFYNIDRSFKVYGKNLSVMILPTRSLISQTFGEFYKWKMFGDDSSRSNVSCLIIMSGSKPRYNDQVANVLQTLSVKDSIDFVSKEISIGRKVVIFTTMKSHGLKYSDIIDGLKEKSIRVGLEIIDEYHNIISSSSSRKEQLEIAEYLKNSEDRTDGSLFYSASNKHGQILSSFNEDLFGKLLCKVSRNELRVRGYVSPKLVFKIVRVKEKKNDSESRRNASRIKLDLDKAQSEAVAIISAYKDLQNYYENPNMITFGDHVEGCRYISSNEEVKSNLPGVKSHFMASETTNSDRDYIIDTIRNSGGNILNQHSVAKEGININNLHGSVIGRNMSIISLQQSIGRSDRGLYSDLLKLNKGEISLDNPNGWEKYYNVVYVIVDSDESFYQRVREIVGYLLGEGIPESEWDISELEDDGKGGSEYKKPDFSPTITTSFSFDKKKFKQMIQQVKIELIEEEKRIQKALLEEKEREEINSMNWLELMRSKKI
;
A
#
# COMPACT_ATOMS: atom_id res chain seq x y z
N MET A 1 22.40 -5.27 15.02
CA MET A 1 21.32 -6.27 14.81
C MET A 1 20.05 -5.68 15.35
N ARG A 2 18.94 -5.73 14.62
CA ARG A 2 17.64 -5.16 15.00
C ARG A 2 16.59 -6.25 14.94
N LEU A 3 15.79 -6.36 16.00
CA LEU A 3 14.60 -7.21 16.02
C LEU A 3 13.42 -6.44 15.45
N THR A 4 12.58 -7.12 14.69
CA THR A 4 11.45 -6.51 13.95
C THR A 4 10.09 -6.91 14.50
N HIS A 5 10.03 -7.79 15.52
CA HIS A 5 8.79 -8.31 16.10
C HIS A 5 7.89 -7.18 16.62
N LEU A 6 6.61 -7.15 16.24
CA LEU A 6 5.65 -6.07 16.56
C LEU A 6 5.47 -5.87 18.06
N SER A 7 5.51 -6.95 18.84
CA SER A 7 5.32 -6.89 20.28
C SER A 7 6.58 -6.49 21.08
N ILE A 8 7.72 -6.28 20.40
CA ILE A 8 9.01 -6.03 21.10
C ILE A 8 8.99 -4.81 22.01
N TYR A 9 8.31 -3.75 21.59
CA TYR A 9 8.17 -2.57 22.43
C TYR A 9 7.39 -2.82 23.69
N GLN A 10 6.22 -3.45 23.56
CA GLN A 10 5.37 -3.69 24.71
C GLN A 10 6.04 -4.64 25.70
N ILE A 11 6.66 -5.70 25.19
CA ILE A 11 7.39 -6.67 25.98
C ILE A 11 8.61 -6.02 26.67
N SER A 12 9.31 -5.13 25.96
CA SER A 12 10.40 -4.34 26.55
C SER A 12 9.92 -3.35 27.61
N LYS A 13 8.82 -2.63 27.34
CA LYS A 13 8.19 -1.69 28.28
C LYS A 13 7.70 -2.38 29.54
N ASP A 14 7.12 -3.56 29.40
CA ASP A 14 6.65 -4.37 30.53
C ASP A 14 7.80 -5.04 31.30
N GLY A 15 9.06 -4.83 30.85
CA GLY A 15 10.27 -5.33 31.53
C GLY A 15 10.42 -6.85 31.53
N VAL A 16 9.75 -7.54 30.58
CA VAL A 16 9.67 -9.02 30.55
C VAL A 16 11.05 -9.67 30.58
N PHE A 17 12.03 -9.05 29.90
CA PHE A 17 13.38 -9.63 29.78
C PHE A 17 14.46 -8.89 30.56
N ASP A 18 14.13 -7.87 31.36
CA ASP A 18 15.12 -7.01 32.02
C ASP A 18 16.09 -7.75 32.95
N ASN A 19 15.61 -8.78 33.63
CA ASN A 19 16.38 -9.55 34.60
C ASN A 19 16.68 -10.99 34.15
N VAL A 20 16.53 -11.29 32.85
CA VAL A 20 16.75 -12.64 32.31
C VAL A 20 18.25 -12.85 32.07
N ASN A 21 18.86 -13.79 32.79
CA ASN A 21 20.27 -14.15 32.69
C ASN A 21 20.50 -15.66 32.46
N SER A 22 19.42 -16.42 32.37
CA SER A 22 19.45 -17.87 32.13
C SER A 22 18.20 -18.32 31.39
N TYR A 23 18.30 -19.49 30.77
CA TYR A 23 17.17 -20.10 30.09
C TYR A 23 15.98 -20.40 31.03
N LYS A 24 16.29 -20.75 32.26
CA LYS A 24 15.24 -20.95 33.29
C LYS A 24 14.51 -19.64 33.55
N GLU A 25 15.26 -18.55 33.78
CA GLU A 25 14.68 -17.23 34.03
C GLU A 25 13.89 -16.73 32.82
N LEU A 26 14.32 -17.02 31.59
CA LEU A 26 13.55 -16.74 30.38
C LEU A 26 12.17 -17.39 30.41
N ASN A 27 12.13 -18.70 30.66
CA ASN A 27 10.86 -19.43 30.68
C ASN A 27 9.94 -18.98 31.83
N ASP A 28 10.52 -18.73 33.03
CA ASP A 28 9.79 -18.23 34.16
C ASP A 28 9.20 -16.83 33.90
N SER A 29 9.96 -15.96 33.21
CA SER A 29 9.54 -14.62 32.86
C SER A 29 8.43 -14.62 31.79
N ILE A 30 8.58 -15.43 30.75
CA ILE A 30 7.54 -15.61 29.71
C ILE A 30 6.23 -16.12 30.33
N LYS A 31 6.32 -17.12 31.18
CA LYS A 31 5.15 -17.68 31.88
C LYS A 31 4.46 -16.63 32.74
N LYS A 32 5.21 -15.92 33.59
CA LYS A 32 4.70 -14.86 34.45
C LYS A 32 4.05 -13.73 33.64
N TYR A 33 4.64 -13.38 32.53
CA TYR A 33 4.08 -12.37 31.62
C TYR A 33 2.74 -12.84 31.04
N GLY A 34 2.65 -14.08 30.55
CA GLY A 34 1.38 -14.65 30.10
C GLY A 34 0.30 -14.63 31.19
N GLU A 35 0.64 -15.05 32.44
CA GLU A 35 -0.27 -15.02 33.59
C GLU A 35 -0.73 -13.60 33.94
N SER A 36 0.06 -12.58 33.66
CA SER A 36 -0.33 -11.18 33.84
C SER A 36 -1.32 -10.67 32.79
N LYS A 37 -1.41 -11.32 31.64
CA LYS A 37 -2.29 -10.94 30.53
C LYS A 37 -3.60 -11.75 30.49
N GLY A 38 -3.58 -12.99 30.97
CA GLY A 38 -4.75 -13.85 30.95
C GLY A 38 -4.55 -15.14 31.75
N THR A 39 -5.59 -15.94 31.84
CA THR A 39 -5.51 -17.28 32.43
C THR A 39 -4.85 -18.27 31.49
N PRO A 40 -4.03 -19.23 31.96
CA PRO A 40 -3.43 -20.24 31.12
C PRO A 40 -4.47 -20.92 30.19
N GLY A 41 -4.24 -20.83 28.87
CA GLY A 41 -5.13 -21.35 27.84
C GLY A 41 -6.06 -20.29 27.19
N SER A 42 -6.17 -19.08 27.74
CA SER A 42 -6.85 -17.98 27.06
C SER A 42 -6.03 -17.46 25.88
N ASP A 43 -6.67 -16.80 24.94
CA ASP A 43 -6.00 -16.21 23.76
C ASP A 43 -4.99 -15.15 24.18
N GLU A 44 -5.30 -14.34 25.18
CA GLU A 44 -4.41 -13.31 25.71
C GLU A 44 -3.14 -13.92 26.32
N TYR A 45 -3.29 -14.99 27.10
CA TYR A 45 -2.17 -15.74 27.63
C TYR A 45 -1.32 -16.34 26.52
N ASN A 46 -1.96 -17.06 25.57
CA ASN A 46 -1.28 -17.75 24.49
C ASN A 46 -0.53 -16.77 23.58
N ASN A 47 -1.12 -15.63 23.27
CA ASN A 47 -0.47 -14.58 22.50
C ASN A 47 0.71 -13.96 23.24
N ALA A 48 0.58 -13.69 24.53
CA ALA A 48 1.66 -13.10 25.32
C ALA A 48 2.89 -14.03 25.40
N VAL A 49 2.69 -15.32 25.67
CA VAL A 49 3.79 -16.27 25.74
C VAL A 49 4.37 -16.59 24.37
N GLY A 50 3.52 -16.70 23.33
CA GLY A 50 3.93 -16.92 21.94
C GLY A 50 4.84 -15.80 21.46
N ASN A 51 4.35 -14.57 21.47
CA ASN A 51 5.09 -13.39 21.05
C ASN A 51 6.43 -13.22 21.79
N SER A 52 6.43 -13.49 23.10
CA SER A 52 7.67 -13.40 23.90
C SER A 52 8.72 -14.42 23.45
N PHE A 53 8.29 -15.63 23.15
CA PHE A 53 9.19 -16.70 22.72
C PHE A 53 9.63 -16.50 21.24
N GLU A 54 8.77 -15.96 20.39
CA GLU A 54 9.12 -15.58 19.01
C GLU A 54 10.20 -14.49 18.97
N ILE A 55 10.13 -13.48 19.85
CA ILE A 55 11.19 -12.46 19.99
C ILE A 55 12.52 -13.10 20.38
N PHE A 56 12.50 -14.02 21.33
CA PHE A 56 13.70 -14.76 21.73
C PHE A 56 14.24 -15.59 20.56
N THR A 57 13.36 -16.31 19.84
CA THR A 57 13.73 -17.09 18.65
C THR A 57 14.32 -16.21 17.57
N GLN A 58 13.73 -15.04 17.29
CA GLN A 58 14.24 -14.07 16.33
C GLN A 58 15.67 -13.61 16.68
N PHE A 59 15.88 -13.23 17.94
CA PHE A 59 17.22 -12.85 18.40
C PHE A 59 18.23 -13.98 18.21
N PHE A 60 17.84 -15.18 18.65
CA PHE A 60 18.69 -16.37 18.58
C PHE A 60 19.09 -16.67 17.14
N CYS A 61 18.15 -16.70 16.22
CA CYS A 61 18.40 -16.99 14.81
C CYS A 61 19.21 -15.88 14.10
N LEU A 62 18.96 -14.62 14.39
CA LEU A 62 19.72 -13.51 13.81
C LEU A 62 21.17 -13.44 14.30
N LYS A 63 21.43 -13.80 15.56
CA LYS A 63 22.76 -13.74 16.15
C LYS A 63 23.58 -15.02 15.93
N TYR A 64 22.93 -16.16 16.04
CA TYR A 64 23.58 -17.48 16.01
C TYR A 64 23.11 -18.38 14.88
N GLY A 65 22.38 -17.84 13.93
CA GLY A 65 21.85 -18.63 12.79
C GLY A 65 22.96 -19.31 11.97
N ASN A 66 24.11 -18.67 11.84
CA ASN A 66 25.28 -19.23 11.19
C ASN A 66 26.01 -20.33 11.99
N HIS A 67 25.58 -20.62 13.21
CA HIS A 67 26.12 -21.73 13.99
C HIS A 67 25.84 -23.06 13.27
N PRO A 68 26.78 -24.02 13.24
CA PRO A 68 26.62 -25.28 12.51
C PRO A 68 25.36 -26.07 12.87
N LEU A 69 24.87 -25.94 14.09
CA LEU A 69 23.62 -26.60 14.53
C LEU A 69 22.35 -26.00 13.91
N LEU A 70 22.34 -24.71 13.57
CA LEU A 70 21.20 -24.07 12.89
C LEU A 70 21.35 -24.08 11.38
N GLY A 71 22.55 -23.80 10.88
CA GLY A 71 22.84 -23.83 9.44
C GLY A 71 22.17 -22.74 8.63
N ILE A 72 21.82 -21.60 9.26
CA ILE A 72 21.15 -20.46 8.63
C ILE A 72 22.20 -19.51 8.09
N LYS A 73 22.23 -19.29 6.78
CA LYS A 73 23.08 -18.30 6.13
C LYS A 73 22.48 -16.90 6.24
N ASN A 74 21.20 -16.75 5.91
CA ASN A 74 20.44 -15.49 6.00
C ASN A 74 18.99 -15.77 6.38
N ILE A 75 18.42 -14.96 7.26
CA ILE A 75 16.98 -14.89 7.47
C ILE A 75 16.41 -14.03 6.35
N THR A 76 15.45 -14.55 5.60
CA THR A 76 14.88 -13.90 4.42
C THR A 76 13.56 -13.22 4.73
N ASP A 77 12.82 -13.72 5.73
CA ASP A 77 11.60 -13.11 6.21
C ASP A 77 11.47 -13.29 7.71
N THR A 78 11.15 -12.19 8.38
CA THR A 78 10.79 -12.15 9.81
C THR A 78 9.40 -11.57 9.96
N SER A 79 8.53 -11.80 8.96
CA SER A 79 7.25 -11.14 8.88
C SER A 79 6.38 -11.51 10.07
N ASP A 80 6.21 -10.53 10.90
CA ASP A 80 5.24 -10.44 11.97
C ASP A 80 3.81 -10.19 11.46
N ASP A 81 3.63 -10.19 10.15
CA ASP A 81 2.32 -10.17 9.52
C ASP A 81 1.72 -11.58 9.68
N SER A 82 1.33 -11.82 10.93
CA SER A 82 0.67 -13.02 11.43
C SER A 82 -0.65 -13.29 10.71
N PHE A 83 -0.54 -13.67 9.45
CA PHE A 83 -1.42 -14.70 8.97
C PHE A 83 -0.86 -16.00 9.52
N ASN A 84 -1.73 -16.87 10.01
CA ASN A 84 -1.43 -18.23 10.38
C ASN A 84 -0.86 -19.02 9.18
N VAL A 85 0.27 -18.55 8.64
CA VAL A 85 0.96 -19.18 7.51
C VAL A 85 1.70 -20.43 7.99
N GLY A 86 1.71 -20.67 9.32
CA GLY A 86 2.30 -21.88 9.89
C GLY A 86 3.80 -21.83 10.05
N TYR A 87 4.47 -20.72 9.79
CA TYR A 87 5.87 -20.46 10.16
C TYR A 87 6.02 -19.01 10.65
N ASP A 88 7.07 -18.78 11.45
CA ASP A 88 7.35 -17.46 12.01
C ASP A 88 8.53 -16.79 11.30
N PHE A 89 9.45 -17.59 10.71
CA PHE A 89 10.62 -17.09 9.98
C PHE A 89 10.90 -17.96 8.77
N THR A 90 11.43 -17.34 7.70
CA THR A 90 12.05 -18.06 6.57
C THR A 90 13.53 -17.73 6.48
N PHE A 91 14.32 -18.65 5.93
CA PHE A 91 15.76 -18.47 5.79
C PHE A 91 16.31 -19.18 4.55
N ILE A 92 17.56 -18.87 4.22
CA ILE A 92 18.39 -19.60 3.26
C ILE A 92 19.54 -20.27 4.03
N ASP A 93 19.81 -21.53 3.76
CA ASP A 93 20.93 -22.26 4.33
C ASP A 93 22.25 -21.99 3.58
N PHE A 94 23.36 -22.57 4.04
CA PHE A 94 24.67 -22.42 3.38
C PHE A 94 24.79 -23.12 2.01
N SER A 95 23.79 -23.92 1.62
CA SER A 95 23.66 -24.54 0.32
C SER A 95 22.70 -23.79 -0.60
N ASP A 96 22.32 -22.55 -0.22
CA ASP A 96 21.34 -21.71 -0.90
C ASP A 96 19.94 -22.34 -1.04
N LYS A 97 19.60 -23.26 -0.14
CA LYS A 97 18.27 -23.87 -0.08
C LYS A 97 17.34 -23.11 0.86
N PRO A 98 16.05 -23.01 0.54
CA PRO A 98 15.06 -22.39 1.41
C PRO A 98 14.81 -23.23 2.66
N GLY A 99 14.48 -22.53 3.73
CA GLY A 99 14.06 -23.11 5.00
C GLY A 99 13.04 -22.26 5.71
N GLN A 100 12.38 -22.84 6.71
CA GLN A 100 11.42 -22.16 7.56
C GLN A 100 11.56 -22.60 9.02
N ILE A 101 11.19 -21.69 9.93
CA ILE A 101 11.17 -21.93 11.38
C ILE A 101 9.78 -21.66 11.90
N GLN A 102 9.26 -22.57 12.70
CA GLN A 102 8.08 -22.37 13.51
C GLN A 102 8.49 -22.34 14.98
N SER A 103 8.17 -21.26 15.69
CA SER A 103 8.43 -21.08 17.11
C SER A 103 7.24 -21.57 17.93
N LYS A 104 7.47 -22.40 18.93
CA LYS A 104 6.39 -22.94 19.78
C LYS A 104 6.86 -23.03 21.24
N TRP A 105 6.33 -22.15 22.09
CA TRP A 105 6.50 -22.25 23.53
C TRP A 105 5.41 -23.11 24.18
N ARG A 106 5.77 -23.92 25.17
CA ARG A 106 4.81 -24.75 25.94
C ARG A 106 5.12 -24.66 27.43
N GLY A 107 4.08 -24.40 28.22
CA GLY A 107 4.18 -24.35 29.67
C GLY A 107 4.27 -25.74 30.32
N ASN A 108 3.80 -26.77 29.66
CA ASN A 108 3.91 -28.16 30.11
C ASN A 108 5.18 -28.80 29.54
N PRO A 109 6.16 -29.17 30.38
CA PRO A 109 7.42 -29.78 29.90
C PRO A 109 7.23 -31.15 29.24
N ASN A 110 6.10 -31.83 29.50
CA ASN A 110 5.77 -33.12 28.91
C ASN A 110 4.80 -33.00 27.72
N HIS A 111 4.65 -31.80 27.14
CA HIS A 111 3.77 -31.60 25.99
C HIS A 111 4.28 -32.39 24.78
N GLN A 112 3.36 -33.11 24.15
CA GLN A 112 3.61 -33.81 22.89
C GLN A 112 2.88 -33.08 21.77
N PHE A 113 3.61 -32.67 20.74
CA PHE A 113 3.02 -32.00 19.58
C PHE A 113 2.12 -32.92 18.78
N THR A 114 0.94 -32.43 18.46
CA THR A 114 -0.04 -33.12 17.60
C THR A 114 0.14 -32.73 16.13
N ILE A 115 -0.39 -33.53 15.20
CA ILE A 115 -0.41 -33.18 13.78
C ILE A 115 -1.14 -31.86 13.55
N SER A 116 -2.27 -31.63 14.22
CA SER A 116 -3.07 -30.41 14.04
C SER A 116 -2.31 -29.14 14.41
N GLU A 117 -1.45 -29.18 15.44
CA GLU A 117 -0.60 -28.04 15.82
C GLU A 117 0.49 -27.71 14.80
N LEU A 118 0.86 -28.67 13.97
CA LEU A 118 1.97 -28.55 13.02
C LEU A 118 1.54 -28.70 11.57
N ALA A 119 0.25 -28.91 11.30
CA ALA A 119 -0.28 -29.26 9.99
C ALA A 119 -0.01 -28.16 8.95
N THR A 120 -0.32 -26.90 9.27
CA THR A 120 -0.15 -25.76 8.38
C THR A 120 1.32 -25.58 7.99
N ASN A 121 2.23 -25.60 8.96
CA ASN A 121 3.66 -25.51 8.69
C ASN A 121 4.18 -26.69 7.82
N SER A 122 3.70 -27.90 8.08
CA SER A 122 4.11 -29.08 7.29
C SER A 122 3.56 -29.02 5.86
N ALA A 123 2.35 -28.49 5.65
CA ALA A 123 1.78 -28.29 4.33
C ALA A 123 2.60 -27.28 3.53
N ILE A 124 2.90 -26.12 4.12
CA ILE A 124 3.72 -25.09 3.46
C ILE A 124 5.12 -25.60 3.14
N ALA A 125 5.77 -26.32 4.06
CA ALA A 125 7.07 -26.93 3.80
C ALA A 125 7.03 -27.88 2.60
N ALA A 126 5.94 -28.64 2.45
CA ALA A 126 5.74 -29.52 1.30
C ALA A 126 5.52 -28.74 -0.01
N ASP A 127 4.68 -27.70 0.01
CA ASP A 127 4.41 -26.85 -1.14
C ASP A 127 5.65 -26.09 -1.62
N MET A 128 6.46 -25.62 -0.68
CA MET A 128 7.71 -24.91 -0.96
C MET A 128 8.89 -25.86 -1.22
N ASN A 129 8.67 -27.16 -1.19
CA ASN A 129 9.70 -28.21 -1.33
C ASN A 129 10.90 -28.02 -0.37
N ILE A 130 10.61 -27.66 0.87
CA ILE A 130 11.62 -27.46 1.92
C ILE A 130 12.07 -28.82 2.46
N ASP A 131 13.40 -29.02 2.48
CA ASP A 131 14.01 -30.20 3.08
C ASP A 131 13.64 -30.32 4.57
N LYS A 132 13.51 -31.55 5.06
CA LYS A 132 13.19 -31.84 6.48
C LYS A 132 14.15 -31.16 7.46
N ASP A 133 15.43 -31.02 7.09
CA ASP A 133 16.46 -30.43 7.92
C ASP A 133 16.38 -28.88 7.94
N ASN A 134 15.74 -28.29 6.92
CA ASN A 134 15.46 -26.88 6.81
C ASN A 134 14.02 -26.51 7.26
N ASN A 135 13.19 -27.48 7.61
CA ASN A 135 11.91 -27.25 8.28
C ASN A 135 12.08 -27.42 9.78
N ILE A 136 12.29 -26.32 10.51
CA ILE A 136 12.69 -26.31 11.91
C ILE A 136 11.51 -26.01 12.81
N LEU A 137 11.30 -26.87 13.82
CA LEU A 137 10.48 -26.54 15.00
C LEU A 137 11.41 -26.01 16.09
N PHE A 138 11.33 -24.73 16.40
CA PHE A 138 12.06 -24.11 17.49
C PHE A 138 11.18 -24.11 18.75
N THR A 139 11.60 -24.77 19.82
CA THR A 139 10.76 -24.94 20.99
C THR A 139 11.54 -24.88 22.31
N ASN A 140 10.86 -24.51 23.40
CA ASN A 140 11.42 -24.56 24.74
C ASN A 140 11.42 -25.97 25.37
N LEU A 141 10.89 -26.96 24.68
CA LEU A 141 10.94 -28.34 25.09
C LEU A 141 12.23 -29.03 24.63
N ASP A 142 12.47 -30.24 25.09
CA ASP A 142 13.59 -31.03 24.63
C ASP A 142 13.44 -31.43 23.14
N ASP A 143 14.55 -31.65 22.46
CA ASP A 143 14.60 -31.99 21.02
C ASP A 143 14.58 -33.51 20.78
N VAL A 144 13.98 -34.27 21.69
CA VAL A 144 13.91 -35.74 21.64
C VAL A 144 12.62 -36.26 21.00
N GLU A 145 12.63 -37.52 20.62
CA GLU A 145 11.52 -38.20 19.95
C GLU A 145 10.19 -38.15 20.72
N GLU A 146 10.28 -38.07 22.00
CA GLU A 146 9.14 -38.02 22.93
C GLU A 146 8.26 -36.80 22.78
N LEU A 147 8.73 -35.74 22.12
CA LEU A 147 7.93 -34.55 21.83
C LEU A 147 6.79 -34.80 20.85
N PHE A 148 6.80 -35.93 20.14
CA PHE A 148 5.80 -36.26 19.14
C PHE A 148 4.97 -37.45 19.55
N HIS A 149 3.64 -37.33 19.39
CA HIS A 149 2.75 -38.47 19.66
C HIS A 149 3.10 -39.65 18.73
N TYR A 150 3.12 -40.86 19.26
CA TYR A 150 3.57 -42.08 18.60
C TYR A 150 2.89 -42.36 17.25
N THR A 151 1.67 -41.92 17.05
CA THR A 151 0.87 -42.10 15.84
C THR A 151 1.31 -41.17 14.69
N TYR A 152 2.20 -40.21 14.93
CA TYR A 152 2.48 -39.11 13.98
C TYR A 152 3.94 -39.07 13.48
N LYS A 153 4.53 -40.23 13.30
CA LYS A 153 5.89 -40.39 12.75
C LYS A 153 6.13 -39.60 11.46
N THR A 154 5.10 -39.42 10.61
CA THR A 154 5.18 -38.65 9.37
C THR A 154 5.41 -37.16 9.57
N ALA A 155 4.85 -36.54 10.60
CA ALA A 155 5.08 -35.12 10.91
C ALA A 155 6.52 -34.91 11.39
N ARG A 156 7.06 -35.83 12.20
CA ARG A 156 8.45 -35.83 12.66
C ARG A 156 9.45 -35.97 11.52
N ASN A 157 9.17 -36.84 10.55
CA ASN A 157 10.06 -37.06 9.41
C ASN A 157 10.14 -35.86 8.45
N ARG A 158 9.27 -34.86 8.62
CA ARG A 158 9.20 -33.67 7.77
C ARG A 158 9.84 -32.42 8.40
N ARG A 159 10.44 -32.54 9.61
CA ARG A 159 11.04 -31.40 10.29
C ARG A 159 12.14 -31.78 11.27
N ARG A 160 13.04 -30.86 11.50
CA ARG A 160 14.04 -30.90 12.54
C ARG A 160 13.52 -30.15 13.77
N VAL A 161 13.71 -30.69 14.96
CA VAL A 161 13.41 -30.02 16.22
C VAL A 161 14.68 -29.35 16.74
N PHE A 162 14.59 -28.06 17.05
CA PHE A 162 15.62 -27.32 17.75
C PHE A 162 15.08 -26.94 19.14
N GLY A 163 15.25 -27.86 20.08
CA GLY A 163 14.67 -27.78 21.39
C GLY A 163 15.63 -27.24 22.45
N LYS A 164 15.19 -27.27 23.69
CA LYS A 164 15.91 -26.76 24.87
C LYS A 164 17.35 -27.31 24.96
N ASN A 165 17.54 -28.63 24.86
CA ASN A 165 18.86 -29.23 25.01
C ASN A 165 19.84 -28.70 23.95
N SER A 166 19.42 -28.61 22.68
CA SER A 166 20.26 -28.06 21.61
C SER A 166 20.64 -26.59 21.89
N GLN A 167 19.72 -25.82 22.42
CA GLN A 167 19.96 -24.40 22.77
C GLN A 167 20.91 -24.26 23.94
N GLU A 168 20.66 -24.97 25.04
CA GLU A 168 21.48 -24.89 26.26
C GLU A 168 22.90 -25.43 26.06
N GLU A 169 23.06 -26.52 25.33
CA GLU A 169 24.36 -27.13 25.15
C GLU A 169 25.32 -26.35 24.26
N SER A 170 24.80 -25.62 23.28
CA SER A 170 25.63 -25.06 22.23
C SER A 170 25.85 -23.55 22.30
N ILE A 171 24.82 -22.78 22.69
CA ILE A 171 24.83 -21.31 22.49
C ILE A 171 24.58 -20.55 23.79
N LEU A 172 23.65 -21.01 24.63
CA LEU A 172 23.27 -20.30 25.85
C LEU A 172 24.36 -20.33 26.94
N ARG A 173 25.44 -21.05 26.71
CA ARG A 173 26.65 -21.06 27.57
C ARG A 173 27.58 -19.88 27.29
N ASP A 174 27.36 -19.10 26.21
CA ASP A 174 28.09 -17.86 25.96
C ASP A 174 27.81 -16.88 27.11
N PRO A 175 28.80 -16.47 27.91
CA PRO A 175 28.59 -15.55 29.03
C PRO A 175 28.02 -14.20 28.60
N ASN A 176 28.17 -13.80 27.34
CA ASN A 176 27.65 -12.54 26.81
C ASN A 176 26.23 -12.67 26.24
N PHE A 177 25.73 -13.91 26.04
CA PHE A 177 24.44 -14.12 25.36
C PHE A 177 23.30 -13.29 25.96
N TRP A 178 23.10 -13.38 27.25
CA TRP A 178 22.00 -12.74 27.95
C TRP A 178 22.11 -11.22 28.00
N ASN A 179 23.36 -10.70 28.11
CA ASN A 179 23.60 -9.27 28.01
C ASN A 179 23.27 -8.76 26.60
N ASP A 180 23.74 -9.47 25.58
CA ASP A 180 23.48 -9.13 24.19
C ASP A 180 21.97 -9.20 23.88
N PHE A 181 21.29 -10.20 24.42
CA PHE A 181 19.84 -10.33 24.28
C PHE A 181 19.10 -9.14 24.86
N ARG A 182 19.34 -8.80 26.14
CA ARG A 182 18.72 -7.64 26.79
C ARG A 182 19.03 -6.33 26.08
N ASN A 183 20.28 -6.13 25.69
CA ASN A 183 20.69 -4.92 24.98
C ASN A 183 20.02 -4.84 23.62
N CYS A 184 19.93 -5.95 22.89
CA CYS A 184 19.24 -6.01 21.60
C CYS A 184 17.75 -5.71 21.74
N ILE A 185 17.08 -6.21 22.78
CA ILE A 185 15.67 -5.88 23.10
C ILE A 185 15.52 -4.38 23.34
N LYS A 186 16.37 -3.80 24.22
CA LYS A 186 16.35 -2.36 24.54
C LYS A 186 16.63 -1.49 23.34
N ASP A 187 17.62 -1.85 22.54
CA ASP A 187 17.99 -1.08 21.35
C ASP A 187 16.93 -1.22 20.23
N SER A 188 16.39 -2.41 20.04
CA SER A 188 15.31 -2.63 19.08
C SER A 188 14.01 -1.93 19.50
N SER A 189 13.71 -1.91 20.80
CA SER A 189 12.57 -1.17 21.32
C SER A 189 12.74 0.35 21.20
N LYS A 190 13.93 0.90 21.44
CA LYS A 190 14.24 2.31 21.22
C LYS A 190 14.11 2.70 19.73
N ASN A 191 14.66 1.86 18.84
CA ASN A 191 14.65 2.12 17.40
C ASN A 191 13.31 1.83 16.74
N SER A 192 12.41 1.09 17.39
CA SER A 192 11.01 0.97 16.96
C SER A 192 10.23 2.24 17.25
N PHE A 193 10.82 3.16 18.05
CA PHE A 193 10.21 4.37 18.61
C PHE A 193 11.07 5.64 18.54
N GLU A 194 12.09 5.74 17.72
CA GLU A 194 12.31 7.00 17.04
C GLU A 194 11.03 7.21 16.27
N ASP A 195 10.21 8.12 16.78
CA ASP A 195 8.85 8.38 16.35
C ASP A 195 8.74 8.18 14.83
N PRO A 196 8.34 7.02 14.31
CA PRO A 196 8.28 6.79 12.87
C PRO A 196 7.21 7.68 12.25
N TYR A 197 6.55 8.47 13.08
CA TYR A 197 5.41 9.31 12.78
C TYR A 197 5.67 10.80 12.99
N THR A 198 6.91 11.22 13.19
CA THR A 198 7.24 12.64 13.02
C THR A 198 6.90 13.03 11.58
N PRO A 199 5.98 14.00 11.37
CA PRO A 199 5.64 14.41 10.03
C PRO A 199 6.90 14.84 9.27
N ARG A 200 7.07 14.33 8.05
CA ARG A 200 8.07 14.85 7.13
C ARG A 200 7.72 16.30 6.80
N ASP A 201 8.66 17.07 6.31
CA ASP A 201 8.45 18.47 5.93
C ASP A 201 7.22 18.68 5.01
N ILE A 202 7.05 17.84 4.00
CA ILE A 202 5.87 17.86 3.12
C ILE A 202 4.56 17.57 3.85
N GLN A 203 4.60 16.66 4.80
CA GLN A 203 3.43 16.36 5.64
C GLN A 203 3.15 17.49 6.61
N ASP A 204 4.20 18.13 7.13
CA ASP A 204 4.07 19.34 7.95
C ASP A 204 3.41 20.49 7.17
N TRP A 205 3.73 20.66 5.89
CA TRP A 205 3.03 21.62 5.02
C TRP A 205 1.52 21.35 4.91
N MET A 206 1.16 20.06 4.76
CA MET A 206 -0.26 19.69 4.71
C MET A 206 -0.95 19.87 6.07
N LEU A 207 -0.24 19.71 7.16
CA LEU A 207 -0.79 19.85 8.52
C LEU A 207 -0.88 21.31 8.96
N ASN A 208 0.23 22.03 8.86
CA ASN A 208 0.42 23.35 9.48
C ASN A 208 0.46 24.50 8.47
N GLY A 209 0.54 24.18 7.18
CA GLY A 209 0.63 25.18 6.12
C GLY A 209 2.06 25.55 5.73
N ILE A 210 2.18 26.30 4.63
CA ILE A 210 3.45 26.81 4.09
C ILE A 210 3.22 28.06 3.25
N ASN A 211 4.18 28.99 3.27
CA ASN A 211 4.28 30.06 2.28
C ASN A 211 5.26 29.61 1.18
N LYS A 212 4.75 29.46 -0.04
CA LYS A 212 5.47 28.91 -1.17
C LYS A 212 5.30 29.84 -2.37
N ASP A 213 6.41 30.39 -2.86
CA ASP A 213 6.44 31.29 -4.02
C ASP A 213 5.44 32.45 -3.91
N GLY A 214 5.23 32.98 -2.70
CA GLY A 214 4.27 34.04 -2.42
C GLY A 214 2.82 33.58 -2.25
N VAL A 215 2.54 32.29 -2.39
CA VAL A 215 1.22 31.69 -2.14
C VAL A 215 1.20 31.10 -0.73
N VAL A 216 0.27 31.55 0.10
CA VAL A 216 0.07 31.03 1.45
C VAL A 216 -0.90 29.87 1.41
N TYR A 217 -0.40 28.67 1.73
CA TYR A 217 -1.18 27.47 1.99
C TYR A 217 -1.36 27.30 3.50
N GLU A 218 -2.59 27.17 3.96
CA GLU A 218 -2.89 27.29 5.39
C GLU A 218 -2.92 25.93 6.13
N GLY A 219 -2.79 24.82 5.43
CA GLY A 219 -2.79 23.49 6.01
C GLY A 219 -4.11 23.06 6.66
N ALA A 220 -4.16 21.85 7.18
CA ALA A 220 -5.34 21.29 7.85
C ALA A 220 -5.72 22.05 9.13
N GLU A 221 -4.75 22.69 9.77
CA GLU A 221 -4.94 23.47 10.99
C GLU A 221 -6.01 24.57 10.81
N SER A 222 -6.11 25.14 9.62
CA SER A 222 -7.11 26.15 9.31
C SER A 222 -8.56 25.63 9.35
N VAL A 223 -8.77 24.34 9.10
CA VAL A 223 -10.09 23.69 9.24
C VAL A 223 -10.30 23.19 10.66
N LEU A 224 -9.32 22.55 11.25
CA LEU A 224 -9.39 22.04 12.62
C LEU A 224 -9.61 23.18 13.64
N GLY A 225 -8.97 24.32 13.44
CA GLY A 225 -9.11 25.53 14.24
C GLY A 225 -10.35 26.36 13.92
N GLY A 226 -11.18 25.93 12.98
CA GLY A 226 -12.47 26.56 12.68
C GLY A 226 -12.39 27.84 11.82
N LYS A 227 -11.24 28.13 11.18
CA LYS A 227 -11.13 29.23 10.22
C LYS A 227 -11.91 28.95 8.95
N TYR A 228 -11.92 27.70 8.50
CA TYR A 228 -12.72 27.20 7.40
C TYR A 228 -13.48 25.96 7.84
N THR A 229 -14.63 25.71 7.24
CA THR A 229 -15.41 24.49 7.46
C THR A 229 -15.00 23.37 6.53
N LYS A 230 -14.33 23.71 5.41
CA LYS A 230 -13.88 22.77 4.37
C LYS A 230 -12.52 23.18 3.83
N GLY A 231 -11.74 22.15 3.42
CA GLY A 231 -10.50 22.37 2.72
C GLY A 231 -10.01 21.17 1.95
N ARG A 232 -9.30 21.40 0.84
CA ARG A 232 -8.79 20.33 -0.01
C ARG A 232 -7.28 20.35 -0.13
N PHE A 233 -6.74 19.18 -0.37
CA PHE A 233 -5.31 18.91 -0.60
C PHE A 233 -5.13 18.26 -1.97
N GLU A 234 -4.20 18.81 -2.74
CA GLU A 234 -3.73 18.26 -4.01
C GLU A 234 -2.29 17.80 -3.80
N ALA A 235 -2.08 16.51 -3.54
CA ALA A 235 -0.77 15.98 -3.21
C ALA A 235 -0.48 14.70 -4.00
N SER A 236 0.61 14.74 -4.77
CA SER A 236 1.06 13.62 -5.60
C SER A 236 1.18 12.31 -4.80
N THR A 237 1.09 11.19 -5.50
CA THR A 237 1.27 9.87 -4.90
C THR A 237 2.67 9.79 -4.25
N GLY A 238 2.74 9.27 -3.03
CA GLY A 238 4.00 9.24 -2.25
C GLY A 238 4.17 10.39 -1.25
N ALA A 239 3.31 11.42 -1.28
CA ALA A 239 3.35 12.52 -0.32
C ALA A 239 3.02 12.11 1.13
N GLY A 240 2.48 10.90 1.35
CA GLY A 240 2.10 10.42 2.67
C GLY A 240 0.76 10.96 3.16
N LYS A 241 -0.20 11.18 2.25
CA LYS A 241 -1.55 11.66 2.56
C LYS A 241 -2.22 10.91 3.71
N THR A 242 -2.16 9.58 3.70
CA THR A 242 -2.79 8.74 4.72
C THR A 242 -2.27 9.04 6.13
N LEU A 243 -0.97 9.30 6.27
CA LEU A 243 -0.39 9.71 7.55
C LEU A 243 -0.94 11.06 8.01
N CYS A 244 -1.03 12.04 7.09
CA CYS A 244 -1.63 13.34 7.43
C CYS A 244 -3.09 13.22 7.86
N GLN A 245 -3.85 12.32 7.23
CA GLN A 245 -5.24 12.04 7.61
C GLN A 245 -5.32 11.52 9.05
N PHE A 246 -4.43 10.61 9.44
CA PHE A 246 -4.37 10.10 10.81
C PHE A 246 -3.94 11.16 11.81
N TYR A 247 -2.95 11.98 11.50
CA TYR A 247 -2.57 13.10 12.35
C TYR A 247 -3.73 14.08 12.56
N ASN A 248 -4.52 14.33 11.54
CA ASN A 248 -5.68 15.19 11.66
C ASN A 248 -6.77 14.60 12.57
N ILE A 249 -6.98 13.29 12.52
CA ILE A 249 -7.86 12.58 13.47
C ILE A 249 -7.31 12.71 14.89
N ASP A 250 -6.04 12.44 15.09
CA ASP A 250 -5.40 12.52 16.40
C ASP A 250 -5.49 13.95 16.99
N ARG A 251 -5.16 14.96 16.18
CA ARG A 251 -5.31 16.37 16.55
C ARG A 251 -6.75 16.73 16.87
N SER A 252 -7.72 16.28 16.08
CA SER A 252 -9.14 16.55 16.33
C SER A 252 -9.55 16.04 17.71
N PHE A 253 -9.04 14.90 18.15
CA PHE A 253 -9.32 14.32 19.46
C PHE A 253 -8.56 15.01 20.60
N LYS A 254 -7.23 15.15 20.44
CA LYS A 254 -6.35 15.59 21.54
C LYS A 254 -6.31 17.10 21.71
N VAL A 255 -6.30 17.85 20.61
CA VAL A 255 -6.14 19.31 20.63
C VAL A 255 -7.50 20.00 20.64
N TYR A 256 -8.42 19.53 19.79
CA TYR A 256 -9.72 20.18 19.60
C TYR A 256 -10.86 19.54 20.37
N GLY A 257 -10.58 18.50 21.17
CA GLY A 257 -11.53 17.87 22.08
C GLY A 257 -12.70 17.17 21.39
N LYS A 258 -12.61 16.88 20.11
CA LYS A 258 -13.67 16.18 19.37
C LYS A 258 -13.78 14.72 19.83
N ASN A 259 -14.96 14.12 19.63
CA ASN A 259 -15.23 12.74 20.07
C ASN A 259 -15.47 11.79 18.90
N LEU A 260 -15.78 12.30 17.72
CA LEU A 260 -16.14 11.51 16.54
C LEU A 260 -15.42 12.05 15.30
N SER A 261 -14.71 11.17 14.60
CA SER A 261 -14.13 11.42 13.28
C SER A 261 -14.58 10.38 12.28
N VAL A 262 -14.65 10.74 11.00
CA VAL A 262 -15.09 9.86 9.92
C VAL A 262 -14.05 9.85 8.81
N MET A 263 -13.69 8.66 8.32
CA MET A 263 -12.88 8.46 7.10
C MET A 263 -13.71 7.84 6.01
N ILE A 264 -13.84 8.53 4.90
CA ILE A 264 -14.55 8.08 3.70
C ILE A 264 -13.52 7.70 2.66
N LEU A 265 -13.51 6.43 2.26
CA LEU A 265 -12.52 5.82 1.38
C LEU A 265 -13.21 5.32 0.09
N PRO A 266 -12.54 5.30 -1.07
CA PRO A 266 -13.19 4.91 -2.32
C PRO A 266 -13.60 3.44 -2.35
N THR A 267 -12.83 2.53 -1.74
CA THR A 267 -13.06 1.08 -1.84
C THR A 267 -12.95 0.34 -0.51
N ARG A 268 -13.53 -0.87 -0.46
CA ARG A 268 -13.44 -1.76 0.71
C ARG A 268 -12.02 -2.25 0.98
N SER A 269 -11.24 -2.50 -0.07
CA SER A 269 -9.83 -2.90 0.08
C SER A 269 -9.00 -1.78 0.72
N LEU A 270 -9.29 -0.53 0.37
CA LEU A 270 -8.66 0.63 1.02
C LEU A 270 -9.08 0.76 2.48
N ILE A 271 -10.33 0.49 2.84
CA ILE A 271 -10.73 0.45 4.27
C ILE A 271 -9.88 -0.58 5.01
N SER A 272 -9.75 -1.80 4.51
CA SER A 272 -8.98 -2.85 5.17
C SER A 272 -7.51 -2.46 5.33
N GLN A 273 -6.90 -1.91 4.30
CA GLN A 273 -5.51 -1.44 4.36
C GLN A 273 -5.35 -0.25 5.31
N THR A 274 -6.17 0.79 5.15
CA THR A 274 -6.09 2.01 5.96
C THR A 274 -6.35 1.71 7.44
N PHE A 275 -7.30 0.83 7.74
CA PHE A 275 -7.55 0.37 9.10
C PHE A 275 -6.36 -0.39 9.67
N GLY A 276 -5.73 -1.29 8.87
CA GLY A 276 -4.51 -1.98 9.27
C GLY A 276 -3.34 -1.03 9.53
N GLU A 277 -3.14 -0.03 8.66
CA GLU A 277 -2.13 1.01 8.85
C GLU A 277 -2.42 1.88 10.07
N PHE A 278 -3.69 2.26 10.27
CA PHE A 278 -4.15 3.02 11.43
C PHE A 278 -3.84 2.28 12.74
N TYR A 279 -4.01 0.98 12.76
CA TYR A 279 -3.64 0.14 13.87
C TYR A 279 -2.11 0.04 14.08
N LYS A 280 -1.36 -0.26 13.00
CA LYS A 280 0.11 -0.38 13.04
C LYS A 280 0.78 0.90 13.52
N TRP A 281 0.24 2.04 13.16
CA TRP A 281 0.81 3.35 13.49
C TRP A 281 0.54 3.81 14.91
N LYS A 282 -0.11 2.95 15.72
CA LYS A 282 -0.37 3.23 17.13
C LYS A 282 -0.91 4.64 17.39
N MET A 283 -1.77 5.12 16.48
CA MET A 283 -2.43 6.42 16.58
C MET A 283 -3.21 6.58 17.89
N PHE A 284 -3.48 5.47 18.56
CA PHE A 284 -4.17 5.40 19.83
C PHE A 284 -3.25 5.58 21.04
N GLY A 285 -1.96 5.88 20.87
CA GLY A 285 -0.99 6.00 21.93
C GLY A 285 -0.50 4.65 22.47
N ASP A 286 -0.08 4.63 23.73
CA ASP A 286 0.26 3.40 24.44
C ASP A 286 -1.01 2.54 24.74
N ASP A 287 -0.82 1.32 25.24
CA ASP A 287 -1.94 0.39 25.46
C ASP A 287 -3.07 0.94 26.33
N SER A 288 -2.76 1.87 27.22
CA SER A 288 -3.78 2.54 28.04
C SER A 288 -4.66 3.49 27.22
N SER A 289 -4.14 4.08 26.15
CA SER A 289 -4.89 4.97 25.26
C SER A 289 -5.55 4.22 24.10
N ARG A 290 -5.11 3.02 23.73
CA ARG A 290 -5.82 2.14 22.78
C ARG A 290 -7.21 1.77 23.27
N SER A 291 -7.40 1.63 24.58
CA SER A 291 -8.72 1.42 25.17
C SER A 291 -9.66 2.63 25.01
N ASN A 292 -9.15 3.80 24.66
CA ASN A 292 -9.91 5.05 24.56
C ASN A 292 -10.42 5.37 23.15
N VAL A 293 -10.07 4.58 22.14
CA VAL A 293 -10.58 4.75 20.77
C VAL A 293 -11.32 3.51 20.31
N SER A 294 -12.52 3.71 19.79
CA SER A 294 -13.36 2.67 19.21
C SER A 294 -13.52 2.90 17.71
N CYS A 295 -13.63 1.83 16.93
CA CYS A 295 -13.77 1.90 15.49
C CYS A 295 -15.10 1.31 15.03
N LEU A 296 -15.84 2.04 14.21
CA LEU A 296 -17.02 1.55 13.48
C LEU A 296 -16.65 1.38 12.01
N ILE A 297 -16.87 0.21 11.43
CA ILE A 297 -16.59 -0.08 10.03
C ILE A 297 -17.91 -0.35 9.32
N ILE A 298 -18.28 0.56 8.41
CA ILE A 298 -19.52 0.47 7.62
C ILE A 298 -19.20 -0.12 6.26
N MET A 299 -19.11 -1.44 6.18
CA MET A 299 -18.90 -2.16 4.93
C MET A 299 -19.44 -3.58 5.00
N SER A 300 -19.78 -4.16 3.82
CA SER A 300 -20.09 -5.58 3.67
C SER A 300 -18.83 -6.39 3.37
N GLY A 301 -18.83 -7.68 3.69
CA GLY A 301 -17.76 -8.62 3.38
C GLY A 301 -16.93 -9.02 4.59
N SER A 302 -15.73 -9.59 4.35
CA SER A 302 -14.84 -10.05 5.40
C SER A 302 -14.36 -8.89 6.28
N LYS A 303 -14.11 -9.20 7.54
CA LYS A 303 -13.53 -8.25 8.50
C LYS A 303 -12.15 -7.78 8.01
N PRO A 304 -11.80 -6.51 8.23
CA PRO A 304 -10.44 -6.03 7.99
C PRO A 304 -9.42 -6.81 8.83
N ARG A 305 -8.19 -6.86 8.35
CA ARG A 305 -7.05 -7.34 9.12
C ARG A 305 -6.96 -6.59 10.44
N TYR A 306 -6.51 -7.25 11.48
CA TYR A 306 -6.35 -6.72 12.84
C TYR A 306 -7.65 -6.39 13.59
N ASN A 307 -8.83 -6.70 13.01
CA ASN A 307 -10.09 -6.43 13.68
C ASN A 307 -10.19 -7.13 15.04
N ASP A 308 -9.68 -8.38 15.15
CA ASP A 308 -9.72 -9.17 16.38
C ASP A 308 -8.69 -8.72 17.44
N GLN A 309 -7.74 -7.86 17.04
CA GLN A 309 -6.69 -7.31 17.92
C GLN A 309 -7.05 -5.93 18.49
N VAL A 310 -8.10 -5.30 17.99
CA VAL A 310 -8.58 -4.00 18.48
C VAL A 310 -9.81 -4.23 19.36
N ALA A 311 -9.70 -3.90 20.62
CA ALA A 311 -10.68 -4.24 21.64
C ALA A 311 -12.10 -3.70 21.41
N ASN A 312 -12.29 -2.67 20.57
CA ASN A 312 -13.57 -1.98 20.41
C ASN A 312 -13.85 -1.69 18.94
N VAL A 313 -14.07 -2.76 18.16
CA VAL A 313 -14.41 -2.64 16.73
C VAL A 313 -15.76 -3.28 16.45
N LEU A 314 -16.66 -2.52 15.84
CA LEU A 314 -17.91 -3.02 15.28
C LEU A 314 -17.86 -2.88 13.74
N GLN A 315 -18.11 -3.98 13.02
CA GLN A 315 -18.38 -3.94 11.59
C GLN A 315 -19.85 -4.26 11.36
N THR A 316 -20.59 -3.33 10.77
CA THR A 316 -22.02 -3.51 10.51
C THR A 316 -22.49 -2.67 9.33
N LEU A 317 -23.65 -3.05 8.75
CA LEU A 317 -24.43 -2.25 7.81
C LEU A 317 -25.75 -1.79 8.43
N SER A 318 -26.02 -2.10 9.66
CA SER A 318 -27.23 -1.70 10.38
C SER A 318 -27.06 -0.24 10.87
N VAL A 319 -27.97 0.62 10.45
CA VAL A 319 -28.02 2.04 10.90
C VAL A 319 -28.21 2.09 12.41
N LYS A 320 -29.16 1.30 12.93
CA LYS A 320 -29.45 1.25 14.37
C LYS A 320 -28.23 0.84 15.19
N ASP A 321 -27.59 -0.31 14.83
CA ASP A 321 -26.44 -0.82 15.57
C ASP A 321 -25.26 0.15 15.50
N SER A 322 -25.10 0.87 14.39
CA SER A 322 -24.08 1.91 14.24
C SER A 322 -24.30 3.07 15.19
N ILE A 323 -25.54 3.58 15.26
CA ILE A 323 -25.91 4.68 16.16
C ILE A 323 -25.77 4.27 17.63
N ASP A 324 -26.23 3.09 17.97
CA ASP A 324 -26.17 2.58 19.35
C ASP A 324 -24.72 2.37 19.79
N PHE A 325 -23.87 1.80 18.92
CA PHE A 325 -22.43 1.62 19.18
C PHE A 325 -21.74 2.97 19.41
N VAL A 326 -21.85 3.91 18.46
CA VAL A 326 -21.19 5.23 18.58
C VAL A 326 -21.66 5.97 19.84
N SER A 327 -22.97 5.96 20.09
CA SER A 327 -23.55 6.65 21.25
C SER A 327 -23.05 6.05 22.57
N LYS A 328 -22.99 4.72 22.65
CA LYS A 328 -22.46 3.99 23.81
C LYS A 328 -20.99 4.34 24.05
N GLU A 329 -20.17 4.20 23.02
CA GLU A 329 -18.73 4.41 23.17
C GLU A 329 -18.38 5.85 23.56
N ILE A 330 -19.07 6.86 22.99
CA ILE A 330 -18.91 8.27 23.39
C ILE A 330 -19.40 8.50 24.82
N SER A 331 -20.52 7.89 25.23
CA SER A 331 -21.07 8.06 26.59
C SER A 331 -20.15 7.57 27.70
N ILE A 332 -19.29 6.61 27.41
CA ILE A 332 -18.25 6.10 28.34
C ILE A 332 -16.90 6.81 28.19
N GLY A 333 -16.88 7.93 27.44
CA GLY A 333 -15.69 8.78 27.29
C GLY A 333 -14.71 8.37 26.21
N ARG A 334 -15.04 7.38 25.36
CA ARG A 334 -14.16 6.95 24.27
C ARG A 334 -14.30 7.85 23.05
N LYS A 335 -13.25 7.96 22.29
CA LYS A 335 -13.23 8.56 20.95
C LYS A 335 -13.66 7.53 19.92
N VAL A 336 -14.33 7.96 18.86
CA VAL A 336 -14.81 7.04 17.81
C VAL A 336 -14.29 7.46 16.44
N VAL A 337 -13.80 6.49 15.66
CA VAL A 337 -13.48 6.67 14.24
C VAL A 337 -14.40 5.77 13.41
N ILE A 338 -15.12 6.37 12.47
CA ILE A 338 -15.95 5.63 11.50
C ILE A 338 -15.18 5.48 10.19
N PHE A 339 -15.02 4.26 9.71
CA PHE A 339 -14.51 3.96 8.37
C PHE A 339 -15.68 3.55 7.46
N THR A 340 -15.82 4.22 6.34
CA THR A 340 -16.90 3.93 5.37
C THR A 340 -16.44 4.08 3.93
N THR A 341 -17.14 3.47 2.98
CA THR A 341 -16.89 3.70 1.56
C THR A 341 -17.75 4.83 1.02
N MET A 342 -17.29 5.50 -0.05
CA MET A 342 -18.08 6.50 -0.79
C MET A 342 -19.44 5.94 -1.23
N LYS A 343 -19.49 4.68 -1.64
CA LYS A 343 -20.74 4.02 -2.05
C LYS A 343 -21.69 3.76 -0.88
N SER A 344 -21.17 3.41 0.29
CA SER A 344 -21.98 3.22 1.50
C SER A 344 -22.42 4.56 2.09
N HIS A 345 -21.62 5.61 1.86
CA HIS A 345 -21.89 6.98 2.26
C HIS A 345 -23.23 7.50 1.70
N GLY A 346 -23.52 7.31 0.41
CA GLY A 346 -24.75 7.77 -0.21
C GLY A 346 -26.03 7.04 0.22
N LEU A 347 -25.93 5.87 0.86
CA LEU A 347 -27.08 5.00 1.13
C LEU A 347 -27.42 4.83 2.62
N LYS A 348 -26.47 4.96 3.51
CA LYS A 348 -26.67 4.65 4.94
C LYS A 348 -25.95 5.60 5.89
N TYR A 349 -24.93 6.26 5.39
CA TYR A 349 -24.13 7.13 6.24
C TYR A 349 -24.91 8.38 6.67
N SER A 350 -25.68 9.00 5.78
CA SER A 350 -26.54 10.15 6.15
C SER A 350 -27.53 9.78 7.25
N ASP A 351 -28.19 8.62 7.14
CA ASP A 351 -29.15 8.14 8.15
C ASP A 351 -28.47 7.94 9.51
N ILE A 352 -27.23 7.43 9.51
CA ILE A 352 -26.44 7.26 10.74
C ILE A 352 -26.12 8.63 11.36
N ILE A 353 -25.65 9.59 10.56
CA ILE A 353 -25.29 10.93 11.03
C ILE A 353 -26.53 11.68 11.55
N ASP A 354 -27.65 11.59 10.86
CA ASP A 354 -28.90 12.19 11.30
C ASP A 354 -29.38 11.59 12.63
N GLY A 355 -29.32 10.28 12.79
CA GLY A 355 -29.64 9.62 14.05
C GLY A 355 -28.64 9.93 15.19
N LEU A 356 -27.38 10.19 14.88
CA LEU A 356 -26.40 10.68 15.86
C LEU A 356 -26.67 12.13 16.28
N LYS A 357 -27.07 12.98 15.30
CA LYS A 357 -27.47 14.37 15.55
C LYS A 357 -28.69 14.44 16.48
N GLU A 358 -29.69 13.55 16.33
CA GLU A 358 -30.82 13.45 17.25
C GLU A 358 -30.37 13.15 18.70
N LYS A 359 -29.26 12.42 18.85
CA LYS A 359 -28.63 12.16 20.15
C LYS A 359 -27.62 13.24 20.59
N SER A 360 -27.61 14.38 19.92
CA SER A 360 -26.68 15.50 20.17
C SER A 360 -25.20 15.13 19.96
N ILE A 361 -24.91 14.14 19.13
CA ILE A 361 -23.56 13.73 18.74
C ILE A 361 -23.27 14.29 17.35
N ARG A 362 -22.22 15.12 17.26
CA ARG A 362 -21.79 15.76 16.03
C ARG A 362 -20.45 15.17 15.56
N VAL A 363 -20.26 15.05 14.25
CA VAL A 363 -18.96 14.70 13.67
C VAL A 363 -18.00 15.86 13.84
N GLY A 364 -16.89 15.65 14.51
CA GLY A 364 -15.86 16.69 14.69
C GLY A 364 -14.97 16.88 13.48
N LEU A 365 -14.67 15.77 12.75
CA LEU A 365 -13.86 15.81 11.56
C LEU A 365 -14.31 14.74 10.57
N GLU A 366 -14.54 15.15 9.32
CA GLU A 366 -14.79 14.28 8.18
C GLU A 366 -13.59 14.33 7.22
N ILE A 367 -13.03 13.19 6.88
CA ILE A 367 -11.91 13.07 5.94
C ILE A 367 -12.37 12.26 4.75
N ILE A 368 -12.20 12.79 3.56
CA ILE A 368 -12.58 12.16 2.30
C ILE A 368 -11.31 11.95 1.47
N ASP A 369 -10.89 10.69 1.37
CA ASP A 369 -9.72 10.31 0.58
C ASP A 369 -10.10 10.07 -0.87
N GLU A 370 -9.17 10.41 -1.78
CA GLU A 370 -9.34 10.32 -3.23
C GLU A 370 -10.67 10.92 -3.70
N TYR A 371 -10.99 12.15 -3.21
CA TYR A 371 -12.28 12.81 -3.45
C TYR A 371 -12.60 13.00 -4.93
N HIS A 372 -11.60 12.93 -5.83
CA HIS A 372 -11.84 12.91 -7.28
C HIS A 372 -12.75 11.75 -7.75
N ASN A 373 -12.89 10.68 -6.94
CA ASN A 373 -13.81 9.59 -7.23
C ASN A 373 -15.27 9.95 -6.97
N ILE A 374 -15.54 10.99 -6.18
CA ILE A 374 -16.89 11.56 -6.03
C ILE A 374 -17.31 12.25 -7.34
N ILE A 375 -16.34 12.84 -8.05
CA ILE A 375 -16.55 13.55 -9.31
C ILE A 375 -16.60 12.55 -10.46
N SER A 376 -17.72 11.83 -10.58
CA SER A 376 -17.88 10.85 -11.66
C SER A 376 -18.57 11.46 -12.88
N SER A 377 -17.90 11.41 -14.03
CA SER A 377 -18.51 11.79 -15.31
C SER A 377 -19.60 10.81 -15.77
N SER A 378 -19.66 9.61 -15.19
CA SER A 378 -20.66 8.59 -15.49
C SER A 378 -21.92 8.67 -14.62
N SER A 379 -21.91 9.47 -13.56
CA SER A 379 -23.09 9.69 -12.71
C SER A 379 -24.15 10.50 -13.46
N SER A 380 -25.41 10.17 -13.24
CA SER A 380 -26.51 10.96 -13.76
C SER A 380 -26.47 12.39 -13.20
N ARG A 381 -27.05 13.35 -13.93
CA ARG A 381 -27.14 14.73 -13.46
C ARG A 381 -27.82 14.83 -12.09
N LYS A 382 -28.83 13.99 -11.85
CA LYS A 382 -29.55 13.94 -10.57
C LYS A 382 -28.62 13.52 -9.43
N GLU A 383 -27.85 12.45 -9.62
CA GLU A 383 -26.87 11.98 -8.61
C GLU A 383 -25.78 13.03 -8.32
N GLN A 384 -25.32 13.74 -9.36
CA GLN A 384 -24.34 14.82 -9.17
C GLN A 384 -24.93 15.98 -8.36
N LEU A 385 -26.19 16.34 -8.57
CA LEU A 385 -26.87 17.37 -7.78
C LEU A 385 -27.07 16.95 -6.32
N GLU A 386 -27.49 15.71 -6.07
CA GLU A 386 -27.65 15.18 -4.72
C GLU A 386 -26.31 15.18 -3.95
N ILE A 387 -25.22 14.80 -4.62
CA ILE A 387 -23.87 14.86 -4.03
C ILE A 387 -23.45 16.32 -3.78
N ALA A 388 -23.71 17.23 -4.72
CA ALA A 388 -23.37 18.63 -4.56
C ALA A 388 -24.13 19.24 -3.40
N GLU A 389 -25.41 18.97 -3.25
CA GLU A 389 -26.23 19.41 -2.12
C GLU A 389 -25.70 18.85 -0.80
N TYR A 390 -25.40 17.57 -0.76
CA TYR A 390 -24.77 16.94 0.41
C TYR A 390 -23.46 17.62 0.81
N LEU A 391 -22.58 17.93 -0.15
CA LEU A 391 -21.30 18.60 0.11
C LEU A 391 -21.48 20.08 0.52
N LYS A 392 -22.44 20.78 -0.08
CA LYS A 392 -22.77 22.16 0.32
C LYS A 392 -23.20 22.24 1.78
N ASN A 393 -24.06 21.34 2.22
CA ASN A 393 -24.66 21.33 3.56
C ASN A 393 -23.80 20.57 4.61
N SER A 394 -22.49 20.39 4.37
CA SER A 394 -21.61 19.68 5.32
C SER A 394 -21.56 20.34 6.70
N GLU A 395 -21.71 21.66 6.80
CA GLU A 395 -21.70 22.43 8.04
C GLU A 395 -22.79 22.00 9.04
N ASP A 396 -23.90 21.45 8.52
CA ASP A 396 -24.97 20.92 9.36
C ASP A 396 -24.60 19.60 10.05
N ARG A 397 -23.60 18.88 9.53
CA ARG A 397 -23.22 17.51 9.96
C ARG A 397 -21.89 17.44 10.69
N THR A 398 -20.93 18.24 10.25
CA THR A 398 -19.55 18.17 10.75
C THR A 398 -19.00 19.55 11.06
N ASP A 399 -18.05 19.58 12.00
CA ASP A 399 -17.35 20.83 12.34
C ASP A 399 -16.27 21.14 11.31
N GLY A 400 -15.73 20.14 10.60
CA GLY A 400 -14.75 20.33 9.54
C GLY A 400 -14.66 19.16 8.57
N SER A 401 -14.43 19.45 7.28
CA SER A 401 -14.23 18.45 6.22
C SER A 401 -12.92 18.70 5.50
N LEU A 402 -12.11 17.62 5.35
CA LEU A 402 -10.83 17.62 4.64
C LEU A 402 -10.86 16.65 3.45
N PHE A 403 -10.55 17.15 2.29
CA PHE A 403 -10.57 16.43 1.02
C PHE A 403 -9.16 16.17 0.51
N TYR A 404 -8.79 14.90 0.28
CA TYR A 404 -7.46 14.51 -0.20
C TYR A 404 -7.54 13.89 -1.59
N SER A 405 -6.66 14.31 -2.50
CA SER A 405 -6.49 13.70 -3.82
C SER A 405 -5.08 13.92 -4.36
N ALA A 406 -4.66 13.04 -5.27
CA ALA A 406 -3.42 13.25 -6.04
C ALA A 406 -3.63 14.18 -7.25
N SER A 407 -4.86 14.37 -7.70
CA SER A 407 -5.15 15.06 -8.96
C SER A 407 -6.49 15.78 -8.94
N ASN A 408 -6.60 16.76 -9.83
CA ASN A 408 -7.84 17.48 -10.10
C ASN A 408 -8.71 16.71 -11.10
N LYS A 409 -10.02 16.84 -10.95
CA LYS A 409 -10.99 16.29 -11.88
C LYS A 409 -12.17 17.25 -12.04
N HIS A 410 -12.73 17.29 -13.23
CA HIS A 410 -13.86 18.14 -13.56
C HIS A 410 -14.99 17.29 -14.09
N GLY A 411 -16.16 17.41 -13.46
CA GLY A 411 -17.44 16.90 -13.94
C GLY A 411 -18.32 18.04 -14.45
N GLN A 412 -19.54 17.73 -14.89
CA GLN A 412 -20.49 18.74 -15.36
C GLN A 412 -20.96 19.70 -14.25
N ILE A 413 -21.20 19.17 -13.06
CA ILE A 413 -21.67 19.91 -11.88
C ILE A 413 -20.61 19.92 -10.79
N LEU A 414 -19.93 18.79 -10.62
CA LEU A 414 -18.87 18.63 -9.65
C LEU A 414 -17.53 18.97 -10.28
N SER A 415 -16.84 19.93 -9.75
CA SER A 415 -15.48 20.30 -10.15
C SER A 415 -14.61 20.41 -8.92
N SER A 416 -13.38 19.87 -8.99
CA SER A 416 -12.41 20.00 -7.89
C SER A 416 -12.02 21.44 -7.58
N PHE A 417 -12.28 22.39 -8.49
CA PHE A 417 -12.06 23.82 -8.27
C PHE A 417 -13.24 24.53 -7.59
N ASN A 418 -14.37 23.86 -7.40
CA ASN A 418 -15.53 24.45 -6.74
C ASN A 418 -15.27 24.52 -5.23
N GLU A 419 -14.95 25.72 -4.74
CA GLU A 419 -14.64 25.96 -3.33
C GLU A 419 -15.88 25.84 -2.43
N ASP A 420 -17.08 26.06 -2.96
CA ASP A 420 -18.32 25.88 -2.18
C ASP A 420 -18.55 24.39 -1.86
N LEU A 421 -18.07 23.49 -2.72
CA LEU A 421 -18.19 22.05 -2.52
C LEU A 421 -17.04 21.47 -1.70
N PHE A 422 -15.80 21.79 -2.09
CA PHE A 422 -14.59 21.13 -1.59
C PHE A 422 -13.72 22.03 -0.71
N GLY A 423 -14.13 23.26 -0.51
CA GLY A 423 -13.38 24.24 0.27
C GLY A 423 -12.12 24.75 -0.43
N LYS A 424 -11.39 25.59 0.29
CA LYS A 424 -10.15 26.22 -0.17
C LYS A 424 -9.03 25.18 -0.39
N LEU A 425 -8.16 25.43 -1.34
CA LEU A 425 -6.93 24.66 -1.51
C LEU A 425 -5.96 24.98 -0.36
N LEU A 426 -5.79 24.02 0.55
CA LEU A 426 -5.00 24.17 1.78
C LEU A 426 -3.53 23.80 1.61
N CYS A 427 -3.22 22.93 0.66
CA CYS A 427 -1.85 22.61 0.26
C CYS A 427 -1.82 21.94 -1.11
N LYS A 428 -0.77 22.24 -1.89
CA LYS A 428 -0.45 21.57 -3.14
C LYS A 428 0.97 21.02 -3.08
N VAL A 429 1.14 19.74 -3.38
CA VAL A 429 2.43 19.04 -3.38
C VAL A 429 2.61 18.33 -4.72
N SER A 430 3.57 18.77 -5.50
CA SER A 430 3.93 18.19 -6.79
C SER A 430 4.91 17.03 -6.64
N ARG A 431 5.00 16.17 -7.69
CA ARG A 431 6.02 15.13 -7.76
C ARG A 431 7.44 15.71 -7.70
N ASN A 432 7.67 16.84 -8.33
CA ASN A 432 9.00 17.46 -8.32
C ASN A 432 9.46 17.80 -6.91
N GLU A 433 8.56 18.27 -6.05
CA GLU A 433 8.87 18.53 -4.65
C GLU A 433 9.17 17.27 -3.86
N LEU A 434 8.48 16.17 -4.19
CA LEU A 434 8.78 14.86 -3.61
C LEU A 434 10.14 14.33 -4.08
N ARG A 435 10.49 14.55 -5.37
CA ARG A 435 11.76 14.16 -5.97
C ARG A 435 12.95 14.85 -5.31
N VAL A 436 12.87 16.16 -5.17
CA VAL A 436 13.95 16.96 -4.55
C VAL A 436 14.27 16.50 -3.12
N ARG A 437 13.29 15.85 -2.47
CA ARG A 437 13.41 15.32 -1.11
C ARG A 437 13.68 13.82 -1.04
N GLY A 438 13.80 13.15 -2.18
CA GLY A 438 14.06 11.72 -2.24
C GLY A 438 12.86 10.82 -1.87
N TYR A 439 11.65 11.35 -1.85
CA TYR A 439 10.44 10.54 -1.53
C TYR A 439 9.93 9.74 -2.71
N VAL A 440 10.33 10.11 -3.91
CA VAL A 440 10.10 9.38 -5.16
C VAL A 440 11.41 9.23 -5.91
N SER A 441 11.42 8.35 -6.91
CA SER A 441 12.61 8.09 -7.73
C SER A 441 13.13 9.39 -8.38
N PRO A 442 14.44 9.67 -8.35
CA PRO A 442 15.01 10.89 -8.93
C PRO A 442 14.69 11.06 -10.42
N LYS A 443 14.76 9.98 -11.18
CA LYS A 443 14.56 10.00 -12.63
C LYS A 443 13.37 9.17 -13.05
N LEU A 444 12.42 9.81 -13.73
CA LEU A 444 11.29 9.15 -14.38
C LEU A 444 11.56 9.06 -15.89
N VAL A 445 11.45 7.85 -16.44
CA VAL A 445 11.71 7.56 -17.85
C VAL A 445 10.48 6.93 -18.47
N PHE A 446 10.03 7.47 -19.61
CA PHE A 446 8.96 6.86 -20.40
C PHE A 446 9.55 6.19 -21.65
N LYS A 447 9.21 4.92 -21.85
CA LYS A 447 9.56 4.18 -23.04
C LYS A 447 8.32 3.67 -23.77
N ILE A 448 8.19 4.03 -25.02
CA ILE A 448 7.06 3.59 -25.85
C ILE A 448 7.45 2.28 -26.51
N VAL A 449 6.63 1.25 -26.31
CA VAL A 449 6.81 -0.09 -26.87
C VAL A 449 5.78 -0.30 -27.97
N ARG A 450 6.23 -0.35 -29.22
CA ARG A 450 5.33 -0.59 -30.36
C ARG A 450 5.17 -2.08 -30.60
N VAL A 451 3.91 -2.53 -30.68
CA VAL A 451 3.54 -3.88 -31.06
C VAL A 451 2.70 -3.86 -32.33
N LYS A 452 2.85 -4.86 -33.22
CA LYS A 452 1.99 -4.98 -34.39
C LYS A 452 0.72 -5.75 -34.04
N GLU A 453 -0.44 -5.14 -34.26
CA GLU A 453 -1.64 -5.95 -34.40
C GLU A 453 -1.60 -6.79 -35.70
N LYS A 454 -1.85 -8.10 -35.59
CA LYS A 454 -2.26 -8.88 -36.76
C LYS A 454 -3.60 -8.33 -37.22
N LYS A 455 -3.65 -7.79 -38.45
CA LYS A 455 -4.94 -7.51 -39.12
C LYS A 455 -5.61 -8.85 -39.38
N ASN A 456 -6.49 -9.27 -38.48
CA ASN A 456 -7.45 -10.33 -38.77
C ASN A 456 -8.59 -9.72 -39.60
N ASP A 457 -8.89 -10.37 -40.73
CA ASP A 457 -9.96 -9.97 -41.63
C ASP A 457 -11.28 -9.72 -40.87
N SER A 458 -11.90 -8.61 -41.23
CA SER A 458 -13.05 -8.00 -40.53
C SER A 458 -14.35 -8.85 -40.46
N GLU A 459 -14.38 -10.05 -41.02
CA GLU A 459 -15.56 -10.92 -41.03
C GLU A 459 -15.71 -11.85 -39.82
N SER A 460 -14.61 -12.19 -39.11
CA SER A 460 -14.69 -13.07 -37.94
C SER A 460 -15.10 -12.39 -36.62
N ARG A 461 -15.08 -11.05 -36.58
CA ARG A 461 -15.41 -10.26 -35.35
C ARG A 461 -16.89 -10.18 -35.01
N ARG A 462 -17.82 -10.53 -35.92
CA ARG A 462 -19.27 -10.34 -35.70
C ARG A 462 -19.95 -11.43 -34.88
N ASN A 463 -19.34 -12.58 -34.67
CA ASN A 463 -19.98 -13.75 -34.07
C ASN A 463 -19.32 -14.34 -32.82
N ALA A 464 -18.30 -13.68 -32.23
CA ALA A 464 -17.71 -14.15 -31.02
C ALA A 464 -18.39 -13.50 -29.80
N SER A 465 -18.98 -14.34 -28.95
CA SER A 465 -19.50 -13.91 -27.65
C SER A 465 -18.45 -13.13 -26.87
N ARG A 466 -18.89 -12.12 -26.11
CA ARG A 466 -18.10 -11.16 -25.29
C ARG A 466 -17.03 -11.76 -24.35
N ILE A 467 -16.79 -13.06 -24.37
CA ILE A 467 -15.94 -13.79 -23.41
C ILE A 467 -14.70 -14.40 -24.09
N LYS A 468 -14.51 -14.25 -25.40
CA LYS A 468 -13.34 -14.80 -26.06
C LYS A 468 -12.15 -13.85 -25.81
N LEU A 469 -11.15 -14.35 -25.07
CA LEU A 469 -9.83 -13.73 -24.94
C LEU A 469 -9.35 -13.33 -26.34
N ASP A 470 -9.02 -12.06 -26.54
CA ASP A 470 -8.29 -11.65 -27.73
C ASP A 470 -6.84 -12.15 -27.56
N LEU A 471 -6.61 -13.38 -28.01
CA LEU A 471 -5.36 -14.08 -27.83
C LEU A 471 -4.20 -13.34 -28.52
N ASP A 472 -4.46 -12.77 -29.71
CA ASP A 472 -3.44 -12.03 -30.47
C ASP A 472 -2.99 -10.78 -29.67
N LYS A 473 -3.94 -10.10 -29.03
CA LYS A 473 -3.65 -8.94 -28.19
C LYS A 473 -2.86 -9.33 -26.93
N ALA A 474 -3.29 -10.38 -26.24
CA ALA A 474 -2.58 -10.86 -25.05
C ALA A 474 -1.15 -11.36 -25.38
N GLN A 475 -0.95 -11.95 -26.55
CA GLN A 475 0.38 -12.34 -27.05
C GLN A 475 1.25 -11.11 -27.35
N SER A 476 0.68 -10.08 -27.97
CA SER A 476 1.38 -8.83 -28.23
C SER A 476 1.79 -8.13 -26.92
N GLU A 477 0.91 -8.11 -25.92
CA GLU A 477 1.22 -7.60 -24.59
C GLU A 477 2.34 -8.42 -23.93
N ALA A 478 2.31 -9.76 -24.04
CA ALA A 478 3.34 -10.62 -23.47
C ALA A 478 4.74 -10.33 -24.07
N VAL A 479 4.84 -10.15 -25.38
CA VAL A 479 6.09 -9.77 -26.06
C VAL A 479 6.58 -8.40 -25.57
N ALA A 480 5.68 -7.43 -25.45
CA ALA A 480 6.03 -6.10 -24.93
C ALA A 480 6.54 -6.15 -23.48
N ILE A 481 5.92 -6.98 -22.63
CA ILE A 481 6.31 -7.18 -21.23
C ILE A 481 7.71 -7.84 -21.15
N ILE A 482 7.99 -8.85 -21.99
CA ILE A 482 9.31 -9.49 -22.04
C ILE A 482 10.38 -8.45 -22.44
N SER A 483 10.12 -7.66 -23.48
CA SER A 483 11.06 -6.62 -23.95
C SER A 483 11.25 -5.52 -22.91
N ALA A 484 10.18 -5.07 -22.28
CA ALA A 484 10.23 -4.09 -21.20
C ALA A 484 11.04 -4.58 -20.00
N TYR A 485 10.85 -5.84 -19.62
CA TYR A 485 11.60 -6.42 -18.50
C TYR A 485 13.08 -6.56 -18.81
N LYS A 486 13.45 -7.01 -20.02
CA LYS A 486 14.85 -7.09 -20.46
C LYS A 486 15.51 -5.71 -20.51
N ASP A 487 14.81 -4.70 -20.98
CA ASP A 487 15.31 -3.32 -20.94
C ASP A 487 15.47 -2.82 -19.49
N LEU A 488 14.53 -3.15 -18.60
CA LEU A 488 14.61 -2.78 -17.18
C LEU A 488 15.82 -3.43 -16.47
N GLN A 489 16.27 -4.59 -16.94
CA GLN A 489 17.51 -5.23 -16.46
C GLN A 489 18.79 -4.44 -16.82
N ASN A 490 18.73 -3.48 -17.77
CA ASN A 490 19.84 -2.56 -18.01
C ASN A 490 20.01 -1.53 -16.88
N TYR A 491 18.97 -1.31 -16.08
CA TYR A 491 18.98 -0.38 -14.96
C TYR A 491 19.16 -1.09 -13.61
N TYR A 492 18.70 -2.34 -13.50
CA TYR A 492 18.65 -3.09 -12.24
C TYR A 492 18.93 -4.57 -12.48
N GLU A 493 19.71 -5.20 -11.63
CA GLU A 493 20.09 -6.61 -11.78
C GLU A 493 18.89 -7.57 -11.71
N ASN A 494 18.02 -7.41 -10.72
CA ASN A 494 16.82 -8.23 -10.51
C ASN A 494 15.59 -7.35 -10.27
N PRO A 495 15.07 -6.63 -11.30
CA PRO A 495 14.01 -5.67 -11.09
C PRO A 495 12.67 -6.32 -10.78
N ASN A 496 11.84 -5.60 -10.04
CA ASN A 496 10.43 -5.89 -9.89
C ASN A 496 9.61 -4.95 -10.77
N MET A 497 8.64 -5.50 -11.49
CA MET A 497 7.82 -4.76 -12.44
C MET A 497 6.33 -5.03 -12.21
N ILE A 498 5.51 -3.99 -12.36
CA ILE A 498 4.04 -4.12 -12.35
C ILE A 498 3.49 -3.87 -13.75
N THR A 499 2.51 -4.67 -14.16
CA THR A 499 1.83 -4.49 -15.45
C THR A 499 0.36 -4.16 -15.26
N PHE A 500 -0.17 -3.29 -16.11
CA PHE A 500 -1.57 -2.88 -16.15
C PHE A 500 -2.15 -3.29 -17.51
N GLY A 501 -2.59 -4.54 -17.61
CA GLY A 501 -3.13 -5.10 -18.85
C GLY A 501 -4.54 -4.64 -19.15
N ASP A 502 -4.98 -4.85 -20.40
CA ASP A 502 -6.28 -4.38 -20.88
C ASP A 502 -7.45 -5.22 -20.34
N HIS A 503 -7.23 -6.52 -20.12
CA HIS A 503 -8.25 -7.46 -19.64
C HIS A 503 -7.73 -8.40 -18.55
N VAL A 504 -8.61 -8.79 -17.62
CA VAL A 504 -8.29 -9.73 -16.54
C VAL A 504 -7.75 -11.06 -17.07
N GLU A 505 -8.41 -11.63 -18.08
CA GLU A 505 -8.00 -12.91 -18.69
C GLU A 505 -6.67 -12.78 -19.45
N GLY A 506 -6.37 -11.61 -20.06
CA GLY A 506 -5.07 -11.33 -20.65
C GLY A 506 -3.96 -11.33 -19.61
N CYS A 507 -4.16 -10.68 -18.47
CA CYS A 507 -3.21 -10.68 -17.36
C CYS A 507 -2.97 -12.10 -16.81
N ARG A 508 -4.04 -12.89 -16.68
CA ARG A 508 -3.96 -14.29 -16.25
C ARG A 508 -3.17 -15.14 -17.25
N TYR A 509 -3.47 -14.99 -18.54
CA TYR A 509 -2.75 -15.67 -19.62
C TYR A 509 -1.25 -15.35 -19.57
N ILE A 510 -0.88 -14.07 -19.48
CA ILE A 510 0.53 -13.63 -19.44
C ILE A 510 1.24 -14.24 -18.23
N SER A 511 0.61 -14.29 -17.07
CA SER A 511 1.21 -14.82 -15.86
C SER A 511 1.50 -16.33 -15.91
N SER A 512 0.71 -17.08 -16.66
CA SER A 512 0.85 -18.54 -16.83
C SER A 512 1.60 -18.95 -18.10
N ASN A 513 1.91 -18.01 -18.98
CA ASN A 513 2.46 -18.27 -20.31
C ASN A 513 3.89 -18.84 -20.24
N GLU A 514 4.08 -20.01 -20.84
CA GLU A 514 5.38 -20.70 -20.86
C GLU A 514 6.47 -19.95 -21.65
N GLU A 515 6.08 -19.09 -22.58
CA GLU A 515 7.02 -18.26 -23.33
C GLU A 515 7.55 -17.10 -22.51
N VAL A 516 6.69 -16.47 -21.68
CA VAL A 516 7.15 -15.47 -20.70
C VAL A 516 8.15 -16.14 -19.77
N LYS A 517 7.86 -17.33 -19.26
CA LYS A 517 8.75 -18.08 -18.37
C LYS A 517 10.05 -18.48 -19.06
N SER A 518 10.00 -18.98 -20.29
CA SER A 518 11.19 -19.41 -21.02
C SER A 518 12.10 -18.26 -21.47
N ASN A 519 11.51 -17.09 -21.80
CA ASN A 519 12.26 -15.90 -22.18
C ASN A 519 12.82 -15.10 -21.00
N LEU A 520 12.26 -15.32 -19.80
CA LEU A 520 12.67 -14.66 -18.55
C LEU A 520 12.97 -15.71 -17.48
N PRO A 521 14.03 -16.54 -17.66
CA PRO A 521 14.37 -17.58 -16.72
C PRO A 521 14.70 -17.01 -15.35
N GLY A 522 14.13 -17.60 -14.29
CA GLY A 522 14.29 -17.15 -12.91
C GLY A 522 13.37 -16.00 -12.49
N VAL A 523 12.60 -15.41 -13.42
CA VAL A 523 11.62 -14.36 -13.11
C VAL A 523 10.29 -15.00 -12.73
N LYS A 524 9.73 -14.56 -11.59
CA LYS A 524 8.41 -15.02 -11.11
C LYS A 524 7.31 -14.12 -11.67
N SER A 525 6.35 -14.71 -12.37
CA SER A 525 5.20 -14.00 -12.92
C SER A 525 3.97 -14.27 -12.08
N HIS A 526 3.43 -13.24 -11.44
CA HIS A 526 2.27 -13.28 -10.55
C HIS A 526 1.04 -12.69 -11.23
N PHE A 527 -0.14 -13.18 -10.85
CA PHE A 527 -1.42 -12.64 -11.29
C PHE A 527 -2.23 -12.16 -10.09
N MET A 528 -2.84 -10.97 -10.21
CA MET A 528 -3.73 -10.42 -9.19
C MET A 528 -4.98 -9.80 -9.81
N ALA A 529 -6.16 -10.22 -9.33
CA ALA A 529 -7.45 -9.71 -9.76
C ALA A 529 -8.41 -9.52 -8.56
N SER A 530 -9.64 -9.11 -8.85
CA SER A 530 -10.67 -8.93 -7.80
C SER A 530 -11.02 -10.22 -7.07
N GLU A 531 -10.97 -11.36 -7.78
CA GLU A 531 -11.22 -12.70 -7.24
C GLU A 531 -10.04 -13.30 -6.47
N THR A 532 -8.82 -12.73 -6.55
CA THR A 532 -7.67 -13.18 -5.79
C THR A 532 -7.96 -13.06 -4.30
N THR A 533 -7.78 -14.15 -3.55
CA THR A 533 -8.04 -14.15 -2.10
C THR A 533 -7.12 -13.18 -1.37
N ASN A 534 -7.50 -12.74 -0.18
CA ASN A 534 -6.65 -11.82 0.58
C ASN A 534 -5.30 -12.48 0.94
N SER A 535 -5.29 -13.77 1.28
CA SER A 535 -4.07 -14.52 1.58
C SER A 535 -3.11 -14.58 0.38
N ASP A 536 -3.65 -14.86 -0.83
CA ASP A 536 -2.83 -14.91 -2.05
C ASP A 536 -2.29 -13.52 -2.42
N ARG A 537 -3.11 -12.48 -2.25
CA ARG A 537 -2.66 -11.09 -2.47
C ARG A 537 -1.49 -10.75 -1.57
N ASP A 538 -1.60 -11.08 -0.31
CA ASP A 538 -0.57 -10.80 0.68
C ASP A 538 0.70 -11.56 0.38
N TYR A 539 0.59 -12.83 0.06
CA TYR A 539 1.72 -13.65 -0.37
C TYR A 539 2.45 -13.06 -1.59
N ILE A 540 1.68 -12.63 -2.62
CA ILE A 540 2.26 -12.00 -3.82
C ILE A 540 2.96 -10.69 -3.44
N ILE A 541 2.30 -9.84 -2.64
CA ILE A 541 2.85 -8.56 -2.23
C ILE A 541 4.12 -8.74 -1.42
N ASP A 542 4.12 -9.65 -0.46
CA ASP A 542 5.27 -9.92 0.40
C ASP A 542 6.42 -10.56 -0.39
N THR A 543 6.12 -11.43 -1.34
CA THR A 543 7.14 -11.97 -2.26
C THR A 543 7.84 -10.86 -3.02
N ILE A 544 7.08 -9.91 -3.61
CA ILE A 544 7.66 -8.78 -4.37
C ILE A 544 8.43 -7.81 -3.46
N ARG A 545 7.95 -7.57 -2.24
CA ARG A 545 8.65 -6.71 -1.27
C ARG A 545 10.02 -7.26 -0.86
N ASN A 546 10.10 -8.57 -0.69
CA ASN A 546 11.25 -9.22 -0.08
C ASN A 546 12.22 -9.83 -1.10
N SER A 547 11.86 -9.86 -2.38
CA SER A 547 12.72 -10.40 -3.44
C SER A 547 12.69 -9.56 -4.70
N GLY A 548 13.75 -9.65 -5.51
CA GLY A 548 13.79 -9.16 -6.89
C GLY A 548 13.35 -10.23 -7.87
N GLY A 549 13.23 -9.85 -9.14
CA GLY A 549 12.90 -10.77 -10.22
C GLY A 549 11.42 -11.14 -10.30
N ASN A 550 10.51 -10.18 -10.03
CA ASN A 550 9.07 -10.43 -10.07
C ASN A 550 8.36 -9.54 -11.09
N ILE A 551 7.34 -10.10 -11.74
CA ILE A 551 6.37 -9.37 -12.56
C ILE A 551 4.98 -9.57 -11.96
N LEU A 552 4.30 -8.47 -11.61
CA LEU A 552 2.94 -8.48 -11.13
C LEU A 552 1.97 -8.10 -12.25
N ASN A 553 1.27 -9.07 -12.80
CA ASN A 553 0.27 -8.84 -13.85
C ASN A 553 -1.10 -8.58 -13.24
N GLN A 554 -1.69 -7.43 -13.55
CA GLN A 554 -3.00 -7.08 -13.03
C GLN A 554 -3.75 -6.13 -13.97
N HIS A 555 -5.09 -6.08 -13.86
CA HIS A 555 -5.92 -5.17 -14.63
C HIS A 555 -6.27 -3.90 -13.87
N SER A 556 -6.84 -3.98 -12.68
CA SER A 556 -7.35 -2.80 -11.94
C SER A 556 -7.12 -2.84 -10.44
N VAL A 557 -6.81 -4.00 -9.87
CA VAL A 557 -6.78 -4.20 -8.41
C VAL A 557 -5.70 -3.39 -7.72
N ALA A 558 -4.54 -3.24 -8.36
CA ALA A 558 -3.42 -2.48 -7.78
C ALA A 558 -3.52 -0.96 -8.02
N LYS A 559 -4.58 -0.46 -8.67
CA LYS A 559 -4.80 0.99 -8.78
C LYS A 559 -4.99 1.64 -7.42
N GLU A 560 -5.72 0.98 -6.54
CA GLU A 560 -6.12 1.49 -5.26
C GLU A 560 -5.60 0.59 -4.14
N GLY A 561 -4.82 1.16 -3.23
CA GLY A 561 -4.56 0.57 -1.94
C GLY A 561 -3.41 -0.43 -1.79
N ILE A 562 -2.62 -0.77 -2.83
CA ILE A 562 -1.47 -1.66 -2.67
C ILE A 562 -0.19 -0.86 -2.43
N ASN A 563 0.50 -1.14 -1.33
CA ASN A 563 1.77 -0.53 -1.00
C ASN A 563 2.92 -1.52 -1.27
N ILE A 564 3.56 -1.39 -2.45
CA ILE A 564 4.77 -2.14 -2.80
C ILE A 564 5.88 -1.13 -3.07
N ASN A 565 6.86 -1.03 -2.17
CA ASN A 565 7.93 -0.03 -2.29
C ASN A 565 9.07 -0.48 -3.22
N ASN A 566 9.18 -1.79 -3.48
CA ASN A 566 10.27 -2.38 -4.25
C ASN A 566 9.91 -2.61 -5.73
N LEU A 567 9.11 -1.73 -6.35
CA LEU A 567 8.81 -1.75 -7.77
C LEU A 567 9.73 -0.78 -8.51
N HIS A 568 10.40 -1.24 -9.57
CA HIS A 568 11.38 -0.47 -10.35
C HIS A 568 10.82 0.06 -11.66
N GLY A 569 9.76 -0.55 -12.17
CA GLY A 569 9.10 -0.11 -13.39
C GLY A 569 7.67 -0.56 -13.50
N SER A 570 6.97 0.01 -14.48
CA SER A 570 5.58 -0.33 -14.78
C SER A 570 5.35 -0.45 -16.30
N VAL A 571 4.44 -1.33 -16.70
CA VAL A 571 3.98 -1.49 -18.09
C VAL A 571 2.50 -1.12 -18.18
N ILE A 572 2.18 -0.20 -19.07
CA ILE A 572 0.83 0.29 -19.32
C ILE A 572 0.35 -0.31 -20.64
N GLY A 573 -0.48 -1.35 -20.58
CA GLY A 573 -1.04 -2.06 -21.72
C GLY A 573 -2.40 -1.52 -22.20
N ARG A 574 -3.10 -0.74 -21.38
CA ARG A 574 -4.45 -0.25 -21.65
C ARG A 574 -4.55 1.27 -21.69
N ASN A 575 -5.60 1.79 -22.34
CA ASN A 575 -5.93 3.22 -22.27
C ASN A 575 -6.33 3.60 -20.85
N MET A 576 -5.77 4.69 -20.34
CA MET A 576 -6.01 5.20 -19.00
C MET A 576 -6.32 6.69 -19.06
N SER A 577 -7.21 7.16 -18.17
CA SER A 577 -7.26 8.60 -17.90
C SER A 577 -5.94 9.05 -17.26
N ILE A 578 -5.62 10.32 -17.38
CA ILE A 578 -4.42 10.92 -16.75
C ILE A 578 -4.36 10.56 -15.24
N ILE A 579 -5.48 10.63 -14.56
CA ILE A 579 -5.58 10.25 -13.12
C ILE A 579 -5.23 8.78 -12.89
N SER A 580 -5.77 7.88 -13.73
CA SER A 580 -5.45 6.44 -13.62
C SER A 580 -3.98 6.17 -13.90
N LEU A 581 -3.40 6.93 -14.83
CA LEU A 581 -1.98 6.86 -15.14
C LEU A 581 -1.12 7.34 -13.94
N GLN A 582 -1.49 8.48 -13.32
CA GLN A 582 -0.85 8.99 -12.11
C GLN A 582 -0.84 7.96 -10.98
N GLN A 583 -2.00 7.34 -10.72
CA GLN A 583 -2.11 6.30 -9.71
C GLN A 583 -1.26 5.06 -10.02
N SER A 584 -1.23 4.65 -11.28
CA SER A 584 -0.46 3.49 -11.74
C SER A 584 1.04 3.72 -11.65
N ILE A 585 1.53 4.84 -12.16
CA ILE A 585 2.95 5.23 -12.09
C ILE A 585 3.38 5.43 -10.64
N GLY A 586 2.54 6.07 -9.83
CA GLY A 586 2.84 6.32 -8.43
C GLY A 586 3.07 5.05 -7.60
N ARG A 587 2.70 3.85 -8.11
CA ARG A 587 3.03 2.58 -7.44
C ARG A 587 4.49 2.23 -7.60
N SER A 588 5.05 2.40 -8.80
CA SER A 588 6.46 2.14 -9.08
C SER A 588 7.38 3.33 -8.77
N ASP A 589 6.85 4.53 -8.52
CA ASP A 589 7.64 5.76 -8.35
C ASP A 589 8.12 6.01 -6.91
N ARG A 590 7.70 5.22 -5.95
CA ARG A 590 8.09 5.39 -4.55
C ARG A 590 9.58 5.17 -4.36
N GLY A 591 10.25 6.12 -3.68
CA GLY A 591 11.65 5.98 -3.26
C GLY A 591 11.83 4.92 -2.18
N LEU A 592 13.03 4.37 -2.07
CA LEU A 592 13.40 3.46 -1.00
C LEU A 592 13.83 4.25 0.24
N TYR A 593 13.50 3.73 1.41
CA TYR A 593 13.89 4.37 2.67
C TYR A 593 15.41 4.40 2.87
N SER A 594 16.11 3.36 2.41
CA SER A 594 17.57 3.31 2.40
C SER A 594 18.19 4.45 1.58
N ASP A 595 17.64 4.74 0.40
CA ASP A 595 18.08 5.83 -0.46
C ASP A 595 17.82 7.20 0.19
N LEU A 596 16.65 7.37 0.82
CA LEU A 596 16.32 8.59 1.56
C LEU A 596 17.33 8.86 2.69
N LEU A 597 17.72 7.84 3.44
CA LEU A 597 18.73 7.98 4.49
C LEU A 597 20.11 8.37 3.93
N LYS A 598 20.54 7.76 2.82
CA LYS A 598 21.79 8.09 2.14
C LYS A 598 21.78 9.52 1.60
N LEU A 599 20.65 9.95 1.00
CA LEU A 599 20.47 11.32 0.50
C LEU A 599 20.57 12.36 1.63
N ASN A 600 19.90 12.12 2.76
CA ASN A 600 19.92 13.01 3.92
C ASN A 600 21.33 13.12 4.56
N LYS A 601 22.15 12.08 4.42
CA LYS A 601 23.55 12.09 4.87
C LYS A 601 24.52 12.68 3.83
N GLY A 602 24.05 13.02 2.63
CA GLY A 602 24.90 13.50 1.53
C GLY A 602 25.78 12.42 0.89
N GLU A 603 25.48 11.13 1.13
CA GLU A 603 26.20 10.00 0.56
C GLU A 603 25.87 9.79 -0.93
N ILE A 604 24.70 10.23 -1.36
CA ILE A 604 24.21 10.22 -2.74
C ILE A 604 23.62 11.58 -3.12
N SER A 605 23.52 11.86 -4.44
CA SER A 605 22.96 13.11 -4.95
C SER A 605 21.89 12.83 -6.01
N LEU A 606 20.98 13.77 -6.22
CA LEU A 606 19.88 13.66 -7.20
C LEU A 606 20.36 13.66 -8.65
N ASP A 607 21.55 14.19 -8.92
CA ASP A 607 22.10 14.35 -10.27
C ASP A 607 23.03 13.19 -10.67
N ASN A 608 23.32 12.26 -9.76
CA ASN A 608 24.21 11.13 -9.99
C ASN A 608 23.55 9.81 -9.59
N PRO A 609 23.37 8.85 -10.52
CA PRO A 609 22.74 7.57 -10.20
C PRO A 609 23.58 6.67 -9.28
N ASN A 610 24.87 6.96 -9.13
CA ASN A 610 25.77 6.10 -8.35
C ASN A 610 25.39 6.09 -6.86
N GLY A 611 25.32 4.90 -6.29
CA GLY A 611 25.02 4.71 -4.87
C GLY A 611 23.51 4.59 -4.56
N TRP A 612 22.63 4.95 -5.48
CA TRP A 612 21.19 4.71 -5.34
C TRP A 612 20.86 3.23 -5.54
N GLU A 613 19.94 2.73 -4.74
CA GLU A 613 19.31 1.42 -4.95
C GLU A 613 18.16 1.55 -5.97
N LYS A 614 17.51 2.71 -5.98
CA LYS A 614 16.40 3.00 -6.91
C LYS A 614 16.46 4.44 -7.43
N TYR A 615 17.28 4.68 -8.45
CA TYR A 615 17.39 5.99 -9.10
C TYR A 615 16.32 6.21 -10.17
N TYR A 616 16.03 5.19 -10.98
CA TYR A 616 15.09 5.27 -12.10
C TYR A 616 13.73 4.68 -11.74
N ASN A 617 12.67 5.29 -12.25
CA ASN A 617 11.37 4.65 -12.41
C ASN A 617 11.07 4.59 -13.91
N VAL A 618 11.02 3.40 -14.50
CA VAL A 618 10.83 3.24 -15.94
C VAL A 618 9.40 2.82 -16.24
N VAL A 619 8.71 3.63 -17.03
CA VAL A 619 7.32 3.42 -17.42
C VAL A 619 7.26 3.04 -18.90
N TYR A 620 6.89 1.81 -19.19
CA TYR A 620 6.70 1.31 -20.54
C TYR A 620 5.24 1.46 -20.95
N VAL A 621 5.01 2.06 -22.12
CA VAL A 621 3.66 2.31 -22.62
C VAL A 621 3.49 1.58 -23.94
N ILE A 622 2.58 0.59 -23.99
CA ILE A 622 2.33 -0.23 -25.17
C ILE A 622 1.47 0.54 -26.15
N VAL A 623 1.84 0.47 -27.43
CA VAL A 623 1.19 1.15 -28.57
C VAL A 623 1.03 0.14 -29.72
N ASP A 624 -0.18 0.04 -30.26
CA ASP A 624 -0.56 -0.90 -31.32
C ASP A 624 -0.93 -0.22 -32.65
N SER A 625 -1.16 1.10 -32.63
CA SER A 625 -1.56 1.89 -33.79
C SER A 625 -1.09 3.35 -33.69
N ASP A 626 -1.15 4.09 -34.78
CA ASP A 626 -0.80 5.53 -34.77
C ASP A 626 -1.81 6.36 -33.95
N GLU A 627 -3.08 5.94 -33.92
CA GLU A 627 -4.10 6.59 -33.09
C GLU A 627 -3.81 6.35 -31.59
N SER A 628 -3.51 5.12 -31.22
CA SER A 628 -3.12 4.79 -29.84
C SER A 628 -1.81 5.49 -29.44
N PHE A 629 -0.87 5.67 -30.37
CA PHE A 629 0.36 6.42 -30.14
C PHE A 629 0.11 7.88 -29.77
N TYR A 630 -0.72 8.58 -30.54
CA TYR A 630 -1.08 9.96 -30.23
C TYR A 630 -1.77 10.08 -28.87
N GLN A 631 -2.72 9.20 -28.60
CA GLN A 631 -3.44 9.16 -27.33
C GLN A 631 -2.50 8.90 -26.15
N ARG A 632 -1.53 8.00 -26.31
CA ARG A 632 -0.54 7.71 -25.26
C ARG A 632 0.40 8.87 -25.00
N VAL A 633 0.86 9.54 -26.05
CA VAL A 633 1.68 10.75 -25.88
C VAL A 633 0.88 11.82 -25.15
N ARG A 634 -0.41 11.99 -25.47
CA ARG A 634 -1.29 12.91 -24.76
C ARG A 634 -1.43 12.57 -23.26
N GLU A 635 -1.59 11.30 -22.95
CA GLU A 635 -1.67 10.82 -21.56
C GLU A 635 -0.35 11.09 -20.79
N ILE A 636 0.81 10.79 -21.42
CA ILE A 636 2.13 11.03 -20.82
C ILE A 636 2.37 12.53 -20.60
N VAL A 637 2.14 13.36 -21.62
CA VAL A 637 2.35 14.81 -21.53
C VAL A 637 1.40 15.42 -20.50
N GLY A 638 0.14 14.98 -20.49
CA GLY A 638 -0.84 15.43 -19.48
C GLY A 638 -0.43 15.04 -18.06
N TYR A 639 0.13 13.85 -17.88
CA TYR A 639 0.70 13.42 -16.60
C TYR A 639 1.89 14.33 -16.18
N LEU A 640 2.87 14.52 -17.07
CA LEU A 640 4.06 15.31 -16.77
C LEU A 640 3.73 16.78 -16.42
N LEU A 641 2.79 17.38 -17.13
CA LEU A 641 2.28 18.72 -16.82
C LEU A 641 1.53 18.75 -15.48
N GLY A 642 0.65 17.78 -15.25
CA GLY A 642 -0.12 17.69 -14.01
C GLY A 642 0.74 17.51 -12.76
N GLU A 643 1.86 16.79 -12.89
CA GLU A 643 2.84 16.58 -11.80
C GLU A 643 3.86 17.72 -11.67
N GLY A 644 3.79 18.75 -12.53
CA GLY A 644 4.69 19.89 -12.48
C GLY A 644 6.15 19.54 -12.82
N ILE A 645 6.37 18.49 -13.64
CA ILE A 645 7.73 18.08 -14.04
C ILE A 645 8.22 19.05 -15.13
N PRO A 646 9.37 19.72 -14.93
CA PRO A 646 9.91 20.63 -15.94
C PRO A 646 10.18 19.93 -17.26
N GLU A 647 9.93 20.60 -18.38
CA GLU A 647 10.11 20.04 -19.72
C GLU A 647 11.56 19.59 -19.99
N SER A 648 12.53 20.26 -19.38
CA SER A 648 13.94 19.89 -19.44
C SER A 648 14.27 18.52 -18.81
N GLU A 649 13.37 18.01 -17.96
CA GLU A 649 13.51 16.72 -17.29
C GLU A 649 12.70 15.60 -17.94
N TRP A 650 11.93 15.90 -18.99
CA TRP A 650 11.13 14.90 -19.70
C TRP A 650 12.03 13.95 -20.46
N ASP A 651 11.95 12.68 -20.12
CA ASP A 651 12.67 11.58 -20.74
C ASP A 651 11.64 10.63 -21.38
N ILE A 652 11.36 10.87 -22.65
CA ILE A 652 10.40 10.08 -23.43
C ILE A 652 11.13 9.57 -24.67
N SER A 653 11.21 8.24 -24.80
CA SER A 653 11.88 7.58 -25.91
C SER A 653 11.08 6.37 -26.39
N GLU A 654 11.42 5.86 -27.54
CA GLU A 654 10.95 4.57 -28.02
C GLU A 654 11.90 3.48 -27.54
N LEU A 655 11.37 2.32 -27.17
CA LEU A 655 12.19 1.15 -26.86
C LEU A 655 12.76 0.63 -28.17
N GLU A 656 14.06 0.80 -28.37
CA GLU A 656 14.78 0.29 -29.52
C GLU A 656 15.09 -1.21 -29.29
N ASP A 657 14.77 -2.04 -30.27
CA ASP A 657 15.30 -3.41 -30.34
C ASP A 657 16.73 -3.30 -30.85
N ASP A 658 17.70 -3.39 -29.97
CA ASP A 658 19.11 -3.17 -30.29
C ASP A 658 19.73 -4.29 -31.18
N GLY A 659 18.96 -5.30 -31.58
CA GLY A 659 19.41 -6.38 -32.46
C GLY A 659 20.70 -7.09 -32.02
N LYS A 660 21.27 -6.66 -30.88
CA LYS A 660 22.54 -7.10 -30.31
C LYS A 660 22.39 -8.04 -29.10
N GLY A 661 21.22 -8.61 -28.91
CA GLY A 661 21.05 -9.73 -27.98
C GLY A 661 21.91 -10.90 -28.43
N GLY A 662 23.19 -10.84 -28.11
CA GLY A 662 24.16 -11.88 -28.38
C GLY A 662 23.92 -13.12 -27.54
N SER A 663 22.90 -13.85 -27.89
CA SER A 663 22.74 -15.29 -27.65
C SER A 663 21.52 -15.72 -28.46
N GLU A 664 21.66 -16.76 -29.27
CA GLU A 664 20.66 -17.36 -30.15
C GLU A 664 19.21 -17.16 -29.68
N TYR A 665 18.61 -16.05 -30.12
CA TYR A 665 17.21 -15.77 -29.95
C TYR A 665 16.46 -16.76 -30.85
N LYS A 666 16.00 -17.88 -30.31
CA LYS A 666 14.92 -18.62 -30.96
C LYS A 666 13.76 -17.66 -31.06
N LYS A 667 13.54 -17.13 -32.29
CA LYS A 667 12.32 -16.38 -32.60
C LYS A 667 11.16 -17.15 -32.00
N PRO A 668 10.38 -16.54 -31.11
CA PRO A 668 9.14 -17.18 -30.66
C PRO A 668 8.29 -17.52 -31.88
N ASP A 669 7.65 -18.68 -31.91
CA ASP A 669 6.67 -19.06 -32.95
C ASP A 669 5.43 -18.18 -32.98
N PHE A 670 5.39 -17.17 -32.11
CA PHE A 670 4.41 -16.08 -32.17
C PHE A 670 4.76 -15.15 -33.31
N SER A 671 3.78 -14.86 -34.10
CA SER A 671 3.89 -13.90 -35.21
C SER A 671 3.41 -12.46 -34.91
N PRO A 672 3.51 -11.87 -33.75
CA PRO A 672 3.67 -10.42 -33.64
C PRO A 672 5.16 -10.16 -33.52
N THR A 673 5.76 -9.65 -34.58
CA THR A 673 7.10 -9.10 -34.54
C THR A 673 7.02 -7.71 -33.93
N ILE A 674 7.79 -7.42 -32.91
CA ILE A 674 8.14 -6.05 -32.56
C ILE A 674 8.83 -5.50 -33.81
N THR A 675 8.23 -4.51 -34.44
CA THR A 675 8.83 -3.94 -35.64
C THR A 675 9.61 -2.70 -35.26
N THR A 676 10.91 -2.83 -35.30
CA THR A 676 11.91 -1.77 -35.27
C THR A 676 11.94 -0.90 -36.55
N SER A 677 11.06 -1.14 -37.51
CA SER A 677 11.15 -0.52 -38.84
C SER A 677 10.31 0.76 -39.03
N PHE A 678 9.89 1.44 -37.97
CA PHE A 678 9.50 2.83 -38.10
C PHE A 678 10.65 3.70 -37.65
N SER A 679 11.25 4.43 -38.63
CA SER A 679 12.18 5.49 -38.31
C SER A 679 11.46 6.54 -37.46
N PHE A 680 11.75 6.52 -36.16
CA PHE A 680 11.23 7.49 -35.20
C PHE A 680 11.79 8.88 -35.61
N ASP A 681 10.95 9.71 -36.22
CA ASP A 681 11.31 11.09 -36.51
C ASP A 681 11.27 11.91 -35.22
N LYS A 682 12.42 12.02 -34.55
CA LYS A 682 12.57 12.79 -33.29
C LYS A 682 12.05 14.22 -33.42
N LYS A 683 12.09 14.79 -34.61
CA LYS A 683 11.60 16.17 -34.89
C LYS A 683 10.07 16.19 -34.88
N LYS A 684 9.43 15.25 -35.58
CA LYS A 684 7.96 15.13 -35.58
C LYS A 684 7.44 14.80 -34.18
N PHE A 685 8.12 13.97 -33.44
CA PHE A 685 7.75 13.63 -32.07
C PHE A 685 7.81 14.84 -31.14
N LYS A 686 8.90 15.63 -31.22
CA LYS A 686 8.98 16.90 -30.47
C LYS A 686 7.87 17.88 -30.85
N GLN A 687 7.54 17.97 -32.13
CA GLN A 687 6.42 18.80 -32.58
C GLN A 687 5.08 18.32 -32.05
N MET A 688 4.86 17.01 -32.04
CA MET A 688 3.64 16.40 -31.46
C MET A 688 3.53 16.67 -29.97
N ILE A 689 4.61 16.51 -29.20
CA ILE A 689 4.63 16.84 -27.76
C ILE A 689 4.23 18.30 -27.54
N GLN A 690 4.80 19.24 -28.33
CA GLN A 690 4.46 20.66 -28.18
C GLN A 690 3.01 20.95 -28.55
N GLN A 691 2.50 20.34 -29.60
CA GLN A 691 1.10 20.49 -29.98
C GLN A 691 0.16 19.96 -28.89
N VAL A 692 0.38 18.76 -28.39
CA VAL A 692 -0.39 18.17 -27.31
C VAL A 692 -0.36 19.04 -26.06
N LYS A 693 0.79 19.60 -25.71
CA LYS A 693 0.95 20.53 -24.60
C LYS A 693 0.06 21.76 -24.75
N ILE A 694 0.06 22.37 -25.95
CA ILE A 694 -0.77 23.55 -26.23
C ILE A 694 -2.26 23.18 -26.09
N GLU A 695 -2.69 22.06 -26.69
CA GLU A 695 -4.08 21.60 -26.61
C GLU A 695 -4.56 21.37 -25.18
N LEU A 696 -3.73 20.74 -24.35
CA LEU A 696 -4.07 20.49 -22.93
C LEU A 696 -4.20 21.80 -22.13
N ILE A 697 -3.29 22.76 -22.34
CA ILE A 697 -3.34 24.08 -21.69
C ILE A 697 -4.57 24.86 -22.14
N GLU A 698 -4.94 24.82 -23.43
CA GLU A 698 -6.14 25.48 -23.94
C GLU A 698 -7.42 24.83 -23.42
N GLU A 699 -7.44 23.50 -23.32
CA GLU A 699 -8.56 22.74 -22.73
C GLU A 699 -8.79 23.13 -21.26
N GLU A 700 -7.72 23.20 -20.48
CA GLU A 700 -7.80 23.64 -19.09
C GLU A 700 -8.33 25.07 -18.96
N LYS A 701 -7.85 26.00 -19.80
CA LYS A 701 -8.37 27.39 -19.84
C LYS A 701 -9.85 27.46 -20.20
N ARG A 702 -10.33 26.63 -21.15
CA ARG A 702 -11.75 26.54 -21.52
C ARG A 702 -12.60 26.05 -20.35
N ILE A 703 -12.13 25.02 -19.63
CA ILE A 703 -12.83 24.49 -18.47
C ILE A 703 -12.93 25.53 -17.36
N GLN A 704 -11.83 26.22 -17.05
CA GLN A 704 -11.82 27.30 -16.05
C GLN A 704 -12.77 28.44 -16.41
N LYS A 705 -12.78 28.85 -17.68
CA LYS A 705 -13.69 29.89 -18.18
C LYS A 705 -15.16 29.47 -18.07
N ALA A 706 -15.48 28.24 -18.48
CA ALA A 706 -16.85 27.72 -18.37
C ALA A 706 -17.35 27.66 -16.94
N LEU A 707 -16.49 27.27 -15.98
CA LEU A 707 -16.81 27.25 -14.56
C LEU A 707 -17.06 28.66 -14.00
N LEU A 708 -16.27 29.63 -14.42
CA LEU A 708 -16.47 31.03 -14.03
C LEU A 708 -17.80 31.55 -14.55
N GLU A 709 -18.14 31.33 -15.82
CA GLU A 709 -19.41 31.70 -16.43
C GLU A 709 -20.61 31.01 -15.78
N GLU A 710 -20.47 29.77 -15.33
CA GLU A 710 -21.53 29.06 -14.63
C GLU A 710 -21.74 29.63 -13.23
N LYS A 711 -20.67 29.96 -12.51
CA LYS A 711 -20.74 30.63 -11.21
C LYS A 711 -21.42 32.00 -11.32
N GLU A 712 -21.05 32.81 -12.32
CA GLU A 712 -21.70 34.11 -12.55
C GLU A 712 -23.22 33.95 -12.86
N ARG A 713 -23.62 32.88 -13.61
CA ARG A 713 -25.03 32.58 -13.87
C ARG A 713 -25.78 32.19 -12.59
N GLU A 714 -25.14 31.35 -11.74
CA GLU A 714 -25.74 30.97 -10.46
C GLU A 714 -25.91 32.17 -9.52
N GLU A 715 -24.92 33.04 -9.46
CA GLU A 715 -25.00 34.28 -8.67
C GLU A 715 -26.14 35.21 -9.20
N ILE A 716 -26.24 35.36 -10.51
CA ILE A 716 -27.34 36.14 -11.13
C ILE A 716 -28.72 35.51 -10.83
N ASN A 717 -28.84 34.21 -10.91
CA ASN A 717 -30.09 33.51 -10.65
C ASN A 717 -30.48 33.49 -9.17
N SER A 718 -29.51 33.64 -8.27
CA SER A 718 -29.75 33.71 -6.82
C SER A 718 -30.12 35.12 -6.35
N MET A 719 -29.82 36.15 -7.14
CA MET A 719 -30.17 37.55 -6.84
C MET A 719 -31.67 37.75 -7.02
N ASN A 720 -32.30 38.47 -6.06
CA ASN A 720 -33.66 38.94 -6.29
C ASN A 720 -33.66 40.04 -7.37
N TRP A 721 -34.82 40.30 -7.99
CA TRP A 721 -34.92 41.23 -9.12
C TRP A 721 -34.38 42.63 -8.82
N LEU A 722 -34.56 43.12 -7.59
CA LEU A 722 -34.05 44.44 -7.14
C LEU A 722 -32.53 44.48 -7.01
N GLU A 723 -31.89 43.37 -6.57
CA GLU A 723 -30.44 43.25 -6.49
C GLU A 723 -29.83 43.13 -7.89
N LEU A 724 -30.50 42.41 -8.80
CA LEU A 724 -30.08 42.30 -10.20
C LEU A 724 -30.07 43.67 -10.90
N MET A 725 -31.09 44.50 -10.66
CA MET A 725 -31.15 45.86 -11.22
C MET A 725 -30.07 46.78 -10.64
N ARG A 726 -29.73 46.63 -9.35
CA ARG A 726 -28.65 47.39 -8.72
C ARG A 726 -27.26 46.97 -9.22
N SER A 727 -27.02 45.67 -9.46
CA SER A 727 -25.74 45.16 -9.93
C SER A 727 -25.42 45.56 -11.36
N LYS A 728 -26.44 45.70 -12.24
CA LYS A 728 -26.28 46.08 -13.64
C LYS A 728 -26.21 47.60 -13.88
N LYS A 729 -26.26 48.45 -12.82
CA LYS A 729 -26.25 49.94 -12.95
C LYS A 729 -27.26 50.47 -13.98
N ILE A 730 -28.43 49.84 -14.11
CA ILE A 730 -29.54 50.30 -14.96
C ILE A 730 -30.48 51.12 -14.11
#